data_286b170d78b44c2b602dd8fd113b3e73
#
_entry.id   286b170d78b44c2b602dd8fd113b3e73
#
_cell.length_a   1.000
_cell.length_b   1.000
_cell.length_c   1.000
_cell.angle_alpha   90.00
_cell.angle_beta   90.00
_cell.angle_gamma   90.00
#
_symmetry.space_group_name_H-M   'P 1'
#
loop_
_entity.id
_entity.type
_entity.pdbx_description
1 polymer ?
#
loop_
_entity_poly.entity_id
_entity_poly.type
_entity_poly.pdbx_seq_one_letter_code
_entity_poly.pdbx_strand_id
1 'polypeptide(L)'
;MKSLYKADQRNFDSLWRQMSKRGSTFVLVLFAAVALLSGCHRDPNVQKQKYLESGNRYSKDGKYREAAIQYLNALKVDKSFPDAHYALGQAYVHLGQFSQAYGELSRTVELQPTNYKARIDLGNLLIAAGKTDMAQAQANAVMAAQPNNPDAHAMLSAIAVRQGHRDQALTEMQRALELDPNRAAFHEDLALLQASDPTKTSSVEDELKKSVALDPKSVNAKLLLVAFYIKNSRWTEAEQVSRAAIATDPKSVSARASLAEVFLKQGNQAKAEEVLRQASQDLADSPQGVRILGDYYAGSGQLDKAKAEFSSLAAKYPKNVSVQKGYIRILLEVKDYGTAQTVVAALMKKNAKDPEVAGLNGIVMLNSGKASDAVNALQNAVKDAPKDAFLQYWLGRAALAKGDIDLAEKSLRQAASLNPSRLDAEEELARIAVQRGDTNLLADVADKTIAAAPRFPGGYVWRAAVEMNRNSEDKAEADLKTAMSVAPQSPQAYLQLGKIRFSQKRFPEGVALLEQALQFDPNSVEALRLLVSYELNQKHPDKALARLNAQIDKSPKNSGFYDLLAQLQIQNKNLDQAAATAQKAIQLNSADGEAVMLFAQIQVQRGQTANAIGAWEQWLNAHPNDAGAEAILGTLEESRGDIGKAEAYYKKSLQIQPQQPIAANNLAYRMLLNGENVDVALSLAQTARRAMPNSSNTADTLAWAYYYKGTYGFARDLLEEALKAEPNNASMQYHLGMVYSKLKDKSSAETHLKKAVSLAPDSPTAKDAKTALQGLG
;
A
#
# COMPACT_ATOMS: atom_id res chain seq x y z
N MET A 1 -8.07 -37.09 38.51
CA MET A 1 -7.47 -38.27 37.87
C MET A 1 -6.60 -39.11 38.80
N LYS A 2 -6.89 -39.19 40.08
CA LYS A 2 -6.16 -40.04 41.07
C LYS A 2 -7.07 -41.02 41.85
N SER A 3 -8.36 -41.08 41.49
CA SER A 3 -9.33 -41.97 42.19
C SER A 3 -9.80 -43.19 41.38
N LEU A 4 -9.41 -43.31 40.11
CA LEU A 4 -9.79 -44.43 39.24
C LEU A 4 -8.70 -45.53 39.12
N TYR A 5 -7.51 -45.29 39.70
CA TYR A 5 -6.39 -46.24 39.60
C TYR A 5 -6.28 -47.24 40.80
N LYS A 6 -7.17 -47.13 41.82
CA LYS A 6 -7.14 -48.00 43.01
C LYS A 6 -8.23 -49.08 43.03
N ALA A 7 -9.15 -49.08 42.06
CA ALA A 7 -10.20 -50.12 42.03
C ALA A 7 -9.81 -51.35 41.20
N ASP A 8 -8.87 -51.24 40.30
CA ASP A 8 -8.50 -52.32 39.35
C ASP A 8 -7.44 -53.31 39.89
N GLN A 9 -6.66 -52.92 40.87
CA GLN A 9 -5.63 -53.82 41.44
C GLN A 9 -6.20 -54.88 42.43
N ARG A 10 -7.37 -54.67 43.01
CA ARG A 10 -7.96 -55.65 43.93
C ARG A 10 -8.71 -56.76 43.20
N ASN A 11 -9.12 -56.59 41.98
CA ASN A 11 -9.76 -57.65 41.19
C ASN A 11 -8.73 -58.57 40.49
N PHE A 12 -7.50 -58.13 40.32
CA PHE A 12 -6.46 -58.94 39.71
C PHE A 12 -5.85 -59.98 40.65
N ASP A 13 -5.69 -59.63 41.91
CA ASP A 13 -5.10 -60.56 42.93
C ASP A 13 -6.07 -61.65 43.36
N SER A 14 -7.38 -61.48 43.21
CA SER A 14 -8.37 -62.52 43.54
C SER A 14 -8.48 -63.63 42.48
N LEU A 15 -8.29 -63.20 41.19
CA LEU A 15 -8.29 -64.14 40.07
C LEU A 15 -7.01 -64.99 39.95
N TRP A 16 -5.88 -64.50 40.46
CA TRP A 16 -4.62 -65.20 40.37
C TRP A 16 -4.54 -66.38 41.44
N ARG A 17 -5.22 -66.28 42.57
CA ARG A 17 -5.27 -67.34 43.59
C ARG A 17 -6.23 -68.49 43.26
N GLN A 18 -7.15 -68.39 42.37
CA GLN A 18 -8.05 -69.45 41.94
C GLN A 18 -7.47 -70.34 40.79
N MET A 19 -6.43 -69.87 40.11
CA MET A 19 -5.86 -70.58 38.94
C MET A 19 -4.69 -71.51 39.23
N SER A 20 -4.23 -71.65 40.49
CA SER A 20 -3.06 -72.43 40.81
C SER A 20 -3.34 -73.92 41.16
N LYS A 21 -4.56 -74.45 40.95
CA LYS A 21 -4.93 -75.82 41.30
C LYS A 21 -5.45 -76.72 40.14
N ARG A 22 -5.29 -76.33 38.92
CA ARG A 22 -5.58 -77.28 37.77
C ARG A 22 -4.44 -77.16 36.73
N GLY A 23 -3.45 -78.00 36.97
CA GLY A 23 -2.32 -78.15 36.05
C GLY A 23 -2.70 -78.95 34.80
N SER A 24 -1.94 -78.69 33.76
CA SER A 24 -1.69 -79.40 32.48
C SER A 24 -2.58 -79.23 31.25
N THR A 25 -3.74 -78.61 31.35
CA THR A 25 -4.49 -78.36 30.07
C THR A 25 -4.42 -76.86 29.61
N PHE A 26 -3.87 -75.97 30.44
CA PHE A 26 -3.81 -74.52 30.18
C PHE A 26 -2.56 -74.08 29.37
N VAL A 27 -1.50 -74.92 29.37
CA VAL A 27 -0.27 -74.60 28.63
C VAL A 27 -0.44 -74.65 27.11
N LEU A 28 -1.27 -75.59 26.62
CA LEU A 28 -1.55 -75.74 25.20
C LEU A 28 -2.48 -74.65 24.67
N VAL A 29 -3.40 -74.15 25.47
CA VAL A 29 -4.28 -73.01 25.08
C VAL A 29 -3.53 -71.68 25.11
N LEU A 30 -2.55 -71.51 26.02
CA LEU A 30 -1.72 -70.31 26.06
C LEU A 30 -0.75 -70.24 24.87
N PHE A 31 -0.22 -71.36 24.40
CA PHE A 31 0.61 -71.38 23.20
C PHE A 31 -0.23 -71.16 21.92
N ALA A 32 -1.45 -71.62 21.83
CA ALA A 32 -2.36 -71.27 20.73
C ALA A 32 -2.84 -69.81 20.77
N ALA A 33 -3.05 -69.19 21.98
CA ALA A 33 -3.39 -67.78 22.12
C ALA A 33 -2.20 -66.86 21.83
N VAL A 34 -0.97 -67.25 22.19
CA VAL A 34 0.25 -66.53 21.83
C VAL A 34 0.55 -66.62 20.33
N ALA A 35 0.27 -67.77 19.70
CA ALA A 35 0.39 -67.92 18.23
C ALA A 35 -0.67 -67.13 17.46
N LEU A 36 -1.87 -66.90 18.04
CA LEU A 36 -2.90 -66.04 17.43
C LEU A 36 -2.66 -64.54 17.70
N LEU A 37 -1.92 -64.18 18.73
CA LEU A 37 -1.49 -62.78 19.01
C LEU A 37 -0.23 -62.36 18.23
N SER A 38 0.57 -63.31 17.74
CA SER A 38 1.73 -63.07 16.88
C SER A 38 1.35 -62.86 15.40
N GLY A 39 0.07 -63.08 15.00
CA GLY A 39 -0.40 -63.05 13.63
C GLY A 39 -0.91 -61.71 13.10
N CYS A 40 -0.81 -60.58 13.87
CA CYS A 40 -1.28 -59.29 13.41
C CYS A 40 -0.17 -58.25 13.29
N HIS A 41 1.06 -58.60 12.94
CA HIS A 41 1.94 -57.66 12.26
C HIS A 41 1.50 -57.58 10.81
N ARG A 42 0.57 -56.70 10.51
CA ARG A 42 0.25 -56.36 9.12
C ARG A 42 1.54 -55.97 8.43
N ASP A 43 1.95 -56.70 7.41
CA ASP A 43 3.11 -56.36 6.58
C ASP A 43 3.07 -54.89 6.25
N PRO A 44 4.08 -54.11 6.64
CA PRO A 44 4.13 -52.68 6.37
C PRO A 44 3.91 -52.34 4.89
N ASN A 45 4.36 -53.21 4.00
CA ASN A 45 4.14 -53.02 2.56
C ASN A 45 2.67 -53.14 2.18
N VAL A 46 1.96 -54.09 2.75
CA VAL A 46 0.51 -54.23 2.55
C VAL A 46 -0.26 -53.06 3.16
N GLN A 47 0.21 -52.61 4.31
CA GLN A 47 -0.44 -51.48 5.02
C GLN A 47 -0.28 -50.17 4.25
N LYS A 48 0.94 -49.81 3.82
CA LYS A 48 1.18 -48.57 3.04
C LYS A 48 0.41 -48.58 1.74
N GLN A 49 0.33 -49.75 1.06
CA GLN A 49 -0.41 -49.91 -0.21
C GLN A 49 -1.92 -49.70 0.00
N LYS A 50 -2.51 -50.23 1.09
CA LYS A 50 -3.94 -50.02 1.41
C LYS A 50 -4.27 -48.54 1.63
N TYR A 51 -3.37 -47.80 2.29
CA TYR A 51 -3.53 -46.34 2.47
C TYR A 51 -3.44 -45.62 1.13
N LEU A 52 -2.48 -45.96 0.28
CA LEU A 52 -2.36 -45.41 -1.08
C LEU A 52 -3.65 -45.62 -1.88
N GLU A 53 -4.13 -46.86 -1.94
CA GLU A 53 -5.36 -47.21 -2.65
C GLU A 53 -6.60 -46.50 -2.09
N SER A 54 -6.68 -46.35 -0.77
CA SER A 54 -7.75 -45.59 -0.12
C SER A 54 -7.68 -44.11 -0.54
N GLY A 55 -6.48 -43.52 -0.53
CA GLY A 55 -6.25 -42.16 -1.00
C GLY A 55 -6.64 -41.97 -2.44
N ASN A 56 -6.26 -42.90 -3.31
CA ASN A 56 -6.61 -42.89 -4.75
C ASN A 56 -8.13 -42.93 -5.00
N ARG A 57 -8.90 -43.69 -4.19
CA ARG A 57 -10.37 -43.64 -4.24
C ARG A 57 -10.92 -42.30 -3.91
N TYR A 58 -10.47 -41.70 -2.78
CA TYR A 58 -10.88 -40.33 -2.39
C TYR A 58 -10.50 -39.30 -3.45
N SER A 59 -9.32 -39.40 -4.03
CA SER A 59 -8.84 -38.48 -5.09
C SER A 59 -9.74 -38.59 -6.34
N LYS A 60 -10.13 -39.81 -6.73
CA LYS A 60 -11.05 -40.05 -7.86
C LYS A 60 -12.43 -39.43 -7.62
N ASP A 61 -12.88 -39.38 -6.37
CA ASP A 61 -14.15 -38.77 -5.96
C ASP A 61 -14.03 -37.25 -5.77
N GLY A 62 -12.87 -36.63 -6.06
CA GLY A 62 -12.60 -35.19 -5.85
C GLY A 62 -12.41 -34.78 -4.38
N LYS A 63 -12.31 -35.75 -3.46
CA LYS A 63 -12.13 -35.53 -2.02
C LYS A 63 -10.64 -35.45 -1.67
N TYR A 64 -9.98 -34.39 -2.17
CA TYR A 64 -8.51 -34.24 -2.09
C TYR A 64 -7.97 -34.08 -0.66
N ARG A 65 -8.76 -33.52 0.27
CA ARG A 65 -8.35 -33.41 1.70
C ARG A 65 -8.28 -34.78 2.34
N GLU A 66 -9.30 -35.61 2.15
CA GLU A 66 -9.38 -36.98 2.64
C GLU A 66 -8.31 -37.85 1.98
N ALA A 67 -8.07 -37.66 0.69
CA ALA A 67 -7.00 -38.32 -0.05
C ALA A 67 -5.63 -38.01 0.56
N ALA A 68 -5.32 -36.72 0.81
CA ALA A 68 -4.07 -36.29 1.42
C ALA A 68 -3.83 -36.95 2.81
N ILE A 69 -4.89 -37.07 3.63
CA ILE A 69 -4.80 -37.75 4.93
C ILE A 69 -4.37 -39.21 4.74
N GLN A 70 -4.94 -39.92 3.76
CA GLN A 70 -4.59 -41.32 3.50
C GLN A 70 -3.15 -41.45 2.98
N TYR A 71 -2.72 -40.59 2.08
CA TYR A 71 -1.33 -40.57 1.59
C TYR A 71 -0.34 -40.28 2.73
N LEU A 72 -0.65 -39.34 3.61
CA LEU A 72 0.16 -39.08 4.82
C LEU A 72 0.21 -40.31 5.74
N ASN A 73 -0.88 -41.09 5.85
CA ASN A 73 -0.85 -42.33 6.62
C ASN A 73 0.01 -43.40 5.94
N ALA A 74 0.05 -43.48 4.61
CA ALA A 74 0.99 -44.34 3.89
C ALA A 74 2.46 -43.94 4.18
N LEU A 75 2.75 -42.63 4.18
CA LEU A 75 4.08 -42.07 4.47
C LEU A 75 4.50 -42.20 5.95
N LYS A 76 3.55 -42.34 6.87
CA LYS A 76 3.88 -42.72 8.27
C LYS A 76 4.40 -44.14 8.38
N VAL A 77 3.92 -45.06 7.53
CA VAL A 77 4.38 -46.44 7.47
C VAL A 77 5.72 -46.52 6.73
N ASP A 78 5.85 -45.82 5.61
CA ASP A 78 7.08 -45.80 4.81
C ASP A 78 7.35 -44.37 4.29
N LYS A 79 8.31 -43.69 4.90
CA LYS A 79 8.71 -42.32 4.56
C LYS A 79 9.41 -42.20 3.20
N SER A 80 9.78 -43.30 2.59
CA SER A 80 10.47 -43.35 1.29
C SER A 80 9.61 -43.98 0.20
N PHE A 81 8.27 -43.87 0.32
CA PHE A 81 7.32 -44.41 -0.63
C PHE A 81 7.00 -43.42 -1.77
N PRO A 82 7.65 -43.52 -2.97
CA PRO A 82 7.55 -42.52 -4.03
C PRO A 82 6.10 -42.29 -4.51
N ASP A 83 5.32 -43.40 -4.65
CA ASP A 83 3.95 -43.32 -5.17
C ASP A 83 3.03 -42.50 -4.23
N ALA A 84 3.25 -42.61 -2.91
CA ALA A 84 2.48 -41.84 -1.92
C ALA A 84 2.89 -40.36 -1.94
N HIS A 85 4.20 -40.05 -2.06
CA HIS A 85 4.67 -38.68 -2.25
C HIS A 85 4.11 -38.05 -3.52
N TYR A 86 4.14 -38.78 -4.64
CA TYR A 86 3.58 -38.30 -5.91
C TYR A 86 2.09 -37.99 -5.79
N ALA A 87 1.31 -38.96 -5.27
CA ALA A 87 -0.14 -38.79 -5.11
C ALA A 87 -0.50 -37.67 -4.13
N LEU A 88 0.29 -37.48 -3.05
CA LEU A 88 0.12 -36.39 -2.10
C LEU A 88 0.44 -35.05 -2.75
N GLY A 89 1.51 -34.98 -3.55
CA GLY A 89 1.87 -33.79 -4.33
C GLY A 89 0.74 -33.35 -5.25
N GLN A 90 0.14 -34.28 -5.99
CA GLN A 90 -1.02 -34.00 -6.85
C GLN A 90 -2.25 -33.55 -6.03
N ALA A 91 -2.53 -34.19 -4.88
CA ALA A 91 -3.62 -33.77 -4.00
C ALA A 91 -3.42 -32.34 -3.51
N TYR A 92 -2.18 -31.96 -3.14
CA TYR A 92 -1.86 -30.59 -2.73
C TYR A 92 -1.99 -29.56 -3.87
N VAL A 93 -1.69 -29.94 -5.12
CA VAL A 93 -1.95 -29.08 -6.30
C VAL A 93 -3.45 -28.77 -6.39
N HIS A 94 -4.31 -29.79 -6.31
CA HIS A 94 -5.76 -29.62 -6.33
C HIS A 94 -6.31 -28.81 -5.15
N LEU A 95 -5.63 -28.82 -4.00
CA LEU A 95 -5.98 -28.03 -2.84
C LEU A 95 -5.42 -26.60 -2.88
N GLY A 96 -4.66 -26.23 -3.90
CA GLY A 96 -3.98 -24.93 -4.00
C GLY A 96 -2.80 -24.78 -3.04
N GLN A 97 -2.33 -25.88 -2.44
CA GLN A 97 -1.23 -25.89 -1.47
C GLN A 97 0.13 -26.07 -2.18
N PHE A 98 0.48 -25.14 -3.04
CA PHE A 98 1.60 -25.27 -3.98
C PHE A 98 2.97 -25.46 -3.34
N SER A 99 3.22 -24.83 -2.18
CA SER A 99 4.49 -25.03 -1.44
C SER A 99 4.65 -26.47 -0.95
N GLN A 100 3.57 -27.09 -0.49
CA GLN A 100 3.56 -28.48 -0.05
C GLN A 100 3.65 -29.42 -1.25
N ALA A 101 2.93 -29.12 -2.35
CA ALA A 101 3.02 -29.85 -3.59
C ALA A 101 4.46 -29.89 -4.12
N TYR A 102 5.17 -28.76 -4.11
CA TYR A 102 6.57 -28.68 -4.50
C TYR A 102 7.45 -29.61 -3.66
N GLY A 103 7.28 -29.62 -2.35
CA GLY A 103 8.05 -30.50 -1.45
C GLY A 103 7.85 -31.97 -1.77
N GLU A 104 6.60 -32.40 -1.94
CA GLU A 104 6.25 -33.79 -2.19
C GLU A 104 6.66 -34.26 -3.60
N LEU A 105 6.47 -33.43 -4.65
CA LEU A 105 6.90 -33.74 -6.00
C LEU A 105 8.44 -33.77 -6.11
N SER A 106 9.15 -32.85 -5.45
CA SER A 106 10.61 -32.87 -5.38
C SER A 106 11.10 -34.16 -4.69
N ARG A 107 10.47 -34.55 -3.59
CA ARG A 107 10.80 -35.78 -2.90
C ARG A 107 10.55 -37.03 -3.75
N THR A 108 9.48 -37.00 -4.55
CA THR A 108 9.22 -38.09 -5.52
C THR A 108 10.35 -38.21 -6.52
N VAL A 109 10.80 -37.10 -7.12
CA VAL A 109 11.90 -37.07 -8.11
C VAL A 109 13.23 -37.49 -7.51
N GLU A 110 13.49 -37.15 -6.24
CA GLU A 110 14.68 -37.61 -5.50
C GLU A 110 14.67 -39.13 -5.28
N LEU A 111 13.54 -39.67 -4.82
CA LEU A 111 13.41 -41.11 -4.52
C LEU A 111 13.32 -41.95 -5.78
N GLN A 112 12.70 -41.43 -6.84
CA GLN A 112 12.50 -42.11 -8.09
C GLN A 112 12.81 -41.19 -9.28
N PRO A 113 14.09 -40.99 -9.64
CA PRO A 113 14.51 -40.09 -10.72
C PRO A 113 13.91 -40.38 -12.09
N THR A 114 13.45 -41.60 -12.31
CA THR A 114 12.79 -42.07 -13.55
C THR A 114 11.26 -41.86 -13.56
N ASN A 115 10.70 -41.25 -12.52
CA ASN A 115 9.29 -40.86 -12.51
C ASN A 115 9.10 -39.58 -13.35
N TYR A 116 9.01 -39.74 -14.66
CA TYR A 116 8.90 -38.63 -15.61
C TYR A 116 7.59 -37.83 -15.45
N LYS A 117 6.52 -38.46 -14.96
CA LYS A 117 5.26 -37.75 -14.63
C LYS A 117 5.47 -36.76 -13.50
N ALA A 118 6.15 -37.21 -12.43
CA ALA A 118 6.48 -36.31 -11.32
C ALA A 118 7.40 -35.16 -11.74
N ARG A 119 8.35 -35.39 -12.68
CA ARG A 119 9.19 -34.35 -13.24
C ARG A 119 8.39 -33.32 -14.05
N ILE A 120 7.41 -33.77 -14.85
CA ILE A 120 6.51 -32.89 -15.61
C ILE A 120 5.68 -32.04 -14.63
N ASP A 121 5.04 -32.65 -13.63
CA ASP A 121 4.21 -31.94 -12.66
C ASP A 121 5.03 -30.94 -11.84
N LEU A 122 6.24 -31.32 -11.42
CA LEU A 122 7.19 -30.43 -10.75
C LEU A 122 7.62 -29.28 -11.66
N GLY A 123 7.92 -29.56 -12.94
CA GLY A 123 8.28 -28.56 -13.94
C GLY A 123 7.17 -27.53 -14.16
N ASN A 124 5.92 -27.99 -14.31
CA ASN A 124 4.76 -27.12 -14.46
C ASN A 124 4.55 -26.23 -13.23
N LEU A 125 4.75 -26.76 -12.02
CA LEU A 125 4.67 -26.00 -10.78
C LEU A 125 5.79 -24.93 -10.71
N LEU A 126 7.00 -25.26 -11.17
CA LEU A 126 8.14 -24.33 -11.23
C LEU A 126 7.91 -23.22 -12.26
N ILE A 127 7.32 -23.52 -13.42
CA ILE A 127 6.91 -22.53 -14.43
C ILE A 127 5.89 -21.54 -13.83
N ALA A 128 4.88 -22.08 -13.14
CA ALA A 128 3.88 -21.25 -12.48
C ALA A 128 4.51 -20.33 -11.39
N ALA A 129 5.56 -20.81 -10.70
CA ALA A 129 6.32 -20.06 -9.72
C ALA A 129 7.38 -19.11 -10.33
N GLY A 130 7.49 -19.02 -11.67
CA GLY A 130 8.49 -18.19 -12.36
C GLY A 130 9.94 -18.72 -12.28
N LYS A 131 10.15 -19.97 -11.85
CA LYS A 131 11.46 -20.59 -11.71
C LYS A 131 11.84 -21.36 -12.99
N THR A 132 11.99 -20.64 -14.08
CA THR A 132 12.15 -21.20 -15.43
C THR A 132 13.40 -22.08 -15.57
N ASP A 133 14.54 -21.72 -14.96
CA ASP A 133 15.77 -22.52 -15.05
C ASP A 133 15.61 -23.89 -14.39
N MET A 134 14.95 -23.94 -13.25
CA MET A 134 14.67 -25.20 -12.56
C MET A 134 13.66 -26.05 -13.34
N ALA A 135 12.66 -25.45 -13.98
CA ALA A 135 11.74 -26.13 -14.86
C ALA A 135 12.44 -26.70 -16.09
N GLN A 136 13.36 -25.93 -16.70
CA GLN A 136 14.18 -26.37 -17.83
C GLN A 136 15.02 -27.61 -17.50
N ALA A 137 15.59 -27.66 -16.30
CA ALA A 137 16.31 -28.84 -15.83
C ALA A 137 15.41 -30.10 -15.77
N GLN A 138 14.16 -29.96 -15.33
CA GLN A 138 13.21 -31.08 -15.33
C GLN A 138 12.84 -31.48 -16.76
N ALA A 139 12.55 -30.52 -17.65
CA ALA A 139 12.26 -30.77 -19.05
C ALA A 139 13.40 -31.55 -19.74
N ASN A 140 14.63 -31.08 -19.59
CA ASN A 140 15.83 -31.70 -20.18
C ASN A 140 16.03 -33.15 -19.69
N ALA A 141 15.77 -33.42 -18.41
CA ALA A 141 15.85 -34.76 -17.84
C ALA A 141 14.80 -35.72 -18.44
N VAL A 142 13.59 -35.22 -18.72
CA VAL A 142 12.56 -36.03 -19.41
C VAL A 142 12.94 -36.24 -20.87
N MET A 143 13.33 -35.17 -21.58
CA MET A 143 13.70 -35.23 -23.00
C MET A 143 14.91 -36.14 -23.28
N ALA A 144 15.90 -36.18 -22.38
CA ALA A 144 17.07 -37.05 -22.50
C ALA A 144 16.68 -38.54 -22.50
N ALA A 145 15.63 -38.93 -21.75
CA ALA A 145 15.18 -40.29 -21.64
C ALA A 145 14.01 -40.62 -22.60
N GLN A 146 13.17 -39.65 -22.89
CA GLN A 146 11.96 -39.76 -23.68
C GLN A 146 11.86 -38.57 -24.67
N PRO A 147 12.65 -38.57 -25.76
CA PRO A 147 12.69 -37.48 -26.74
C PRO A 147 11.35 -37.18 -27.42
N ASN A 148 10.43 -38.15 -27.46
CA ASN A 148 9.09 -37.98 -28.01
C ASN A 148 8.00 -37.92 -26.92
N ASN A 149 8.31 -37.38 -25.77
CA ASN A 149 7.31 -37.18 -24.71
C ASN A 149 6.51 -35.88 -24.97
N PRO A 150 5.19 -35.98 -25.26
CA PRO A 150 4.39 -34.80 -25.61
C PRO A 150 4.28 -33.78 -24.46
N ASP A 151 4.19 -34.26 -23.21
CA ASP A 151 4.12 -33.35 -22.05
C ASP A 151 5.44 -32.59 -21.82
N ALA A 152 6.59 -33.19 -22.18
CA ALA A 152 7.88 -32.51 -22.10
C ALA A 152 8.00 -31.40 -23.16
N HIS A 153 7.54 -31.65 -24.39
CA HIS A 153 7.43 -30.63 -25.44
C HIS A 153 6.48 -29.48 -25.02
N ALA A 154 5.33 -29.79 -24.46
CA ALA A 154 4.40 -28.79 -23.94
C ALA A 154 5.04 -27.97 -22.80
N MET A 155 5.80 -28.61 -21.91
CA MET A 155 6.54 -27.92 -20.85
C MET A 155 7.65 -27.00 -21.43
N LEU A 156 8.40 -27.43 -22.45
CA LEU A 156 9.38 -26.59 -23.15
C LEU A 156 8.71 -25.39 -23.83
N SER A 157 7.55 -25.58 -24.44
CA SER A 157 6.75 -24.49 -24.99
C SER A 157 6.38 -23.47 -23.92
N ALA A 158 5.87 -23.91 -22.77
CA ALA A 158 5.51 -23.02 -21.67
C ALA A 158 6.73 -22.25 -21.09
N ILE A 159 7.90 -22.87 -21.03
CA ILE A 159 9.17 -22.23 -20.67
C ILE A 159 9.55 -21.16 -21.68
N ALA A 160 9.48 -21.47 -22.98
CA ALA A 160 9.80 -20.53 -24.06
C ALA A 160 8.87 -19.32 -24.05
N VAL A 161 7.58 -19.49 -23.73
CA VAL A 161 6.63 -18.39 -23.49
C VAL A 161 7.12 -17.46 -22.39
N ARG A 162 7.55 -18.02 -21.25
CA ARG A 162 8.05 -17.24 -20.11
C ARG A 162 9.33 -16.48 -20.43
N GLN A 163 10.15 -17.01 -21.33
CA GLN A 163 11.38 -16.40 -21.82
C GLN A 163 11.17 -15.40 -22.97
N GLY A 164 9.94 -15.27 -23.49
CA GLY A 164 9.61 -14.42 -24.62
C GLY A 164 9.99 -15.00 -26.00
N HIS A 165 10.38 -16.28 -26.06
CA HIS A 165 10.81 -16.98 -27.29
C HIS A 165 9.59 -17.61 -28.00
N ARG A 166 8.75 -16.78 -28.62
CA ARG A 166 7.47 -17.22 -29.18
C ARG A 166 7.58 -18.27 -30.26
N ASP A 167 8.51 -18.13 -31.19
CA ASP A 167 8.65 -19.09 -32.31
C ASP A 167 9.07 -20.48 -31.81
N GLN A 168 9.94 -20.52 -30.81
CA GLN A 168 10.30 -21.75 -30.13
C GLN A 168 9.09 -22.36 -29.42
N ALA A 169 8.27 -21.54 -28.72
CA ALA A 169 7.06 -22.00 -28.05
C ALA A 169 6.07 -22.65 -29.04
N LEU A 170 5.87 -22.04 -30.20
CA LEU A 170 5.01 -22.58 -31.25
C LEU A 170 5.55 -23.92 -31.79
N THR A 171 6.86 -24.01 -32.07
CA THR A 171 7.52 -25.22 -32.57
C THR A 171 7.36 -26.39 -31.59
N GLU A 172 7.62 -26.13 -30.30
CA GLU A 172 7.50 -27.15 -29.26
C GLU A 172 6.04 -27.58 -29.03
N MET A 173 5.08 -26.68 -29.09
CA MET A 173 3.66 -27.00 -28.94
C MET A 173 3.12 -27.78 -30.16
N GLN A 174 3.55 -27.40 -31.36
CA GLN A 174 3.22 -28.17 -32.57
C GLN A 174 3.75 -29.62 -32.49
N ARG A 175 5.00 -29.77 -31.97
CA ARG A 175 5.60 -31.08 -31.75
C ARG A 175 4.81 -31.91 -30.72
N ALA A 176 4.36 -31.27 -29.61
CA ALA A 176 3.53 -31.91 -28.62
C ALA A 176 2.20 -32.46 -29.26
N LEU A 177 1.56 -31.66 -30.12
CA LEU A 177 0.34 -32.04 -30.84
C LEU A 177 0.56 -33.13 -31.90
N GLU A 178 1.70 -33.13 -32.59
CA GLU A 178 2.05 -34.22 -33.50
C GLU A 178 2.15 -35.58 -32.77
N LEU A 179 2.67 -35.54 -31.53
CA LEU A 179 2.87 -36.73 -30.70
C LEU A 179 1.57 -37.17 -29.98
N ASP A 180 0.68 -36.26 -29.62
CA ASP A 180 -0.63 -36.54 -29.02
C ASP A 180 -1.69 -35.57 -29.56
N PRO A 181 -2.25 -35.86 -30.77
CA PRO A 181 -3.20 -34.98 -31.46
C PRO A 181 -4.60 -34.94 -30.81
N ASN A 182 -4.87 -35.79 -29.85
CA ASN A 182 -6.17 -35.88 -29.18
C ASN A 182 -6.16 -35.25 -27.78
N ARG A 183 -5.09 -34.51 -27.41
CA ARG A 183 -4.97 -33.84 -26.16
C ARG A 183 -5.64 -32.46 -26.21
N ALA A 184 -6.84 -32.31 -25.66
CA ALA A 184 -7.61 -31.07 -25.67
C ALA A 184 -6.79 -29.84 -25.13
N ALA A 185 -6.01 -30.04 -24.07
CA ALA A 185 -5.20 -28.95 -23.49
C ALA A 185 -4.14 -28.42 -24.48
N PHE A 186 -3.53 -29.25 -25.31
CA PHE A 186 -2.54 -28.81 -26.28
C PHE A 186 -3.14 -27.96 -27.41
N HIS A 187 -4.39 -28.23 -27.79
CA HIS A 187 -5.13 -27.37 -28.70
C HIS A 187 -5.45 -26.01 -28.08
N GLU A 188 -5.81 -25.97 -26.77
CA GLU A 188 -6.00 -24.71 -26.04
C GLU A 188 -4.70 -23.88 -26.01
N ASP A 189 -3.58 -24.51 -25.65
CA ASP A 189 -2.28 -23.85 -25.56
C ASP A 189 -1.80 -23.33 -26.93
N LEU A 190 -1.97 -24.11 -28.01
CA LEU A 190 -1.64 -23.67 -29.36
C LEU A 190 -2.51 -22.48 -29.79
N ALA A 191 -3.81 -22.52 -29.52
CA ALA A 191 -4.73 -21.44 -29.81
C ALA A 191 -4.32 -20.14 -29.07
N LEU A 192 -3.97 -20.25 -27.78
CA LEU A 192 -3.49 -19.10 -26.97
C LEU A 192 -2.17 -18.52 -27.52
N LEU A 193 -1.25 -19.37 -27.95
CA LEU A 193 0.00 -18.93 -28.58
C LEU A 193 -0.23 -18.20 -29.89
N GLN A 194 -1.22 -18.61 -30.69
CA GLN A 194 -1.57 -18.00 -31.97
C GLN A 194 -2.47 -16.76 -31.84
N ALA A 195 -3.17 -16.58 -30.71
CA ALA A 195 -4.23 -15.57 -30.53
C ALA A 195 -3.79 -14.10 -30.67
N SER A 196 -2.50 -13.80 -30.64
CA SER A 196 -1.96 -12.45 -30.86
C SER A 196 -1.58 -12.18 -32.31
N ASP A 197 -1.61 -13.19 -33.19
CA ASP A 197 -1.36 -13.04 -34.62
C ASP A 197 -2.69 -12.95 -35.38
N PRO A 198 -3.03 -11.76 -35.94
CA PRO A 198 -4.30 -11.59 -36.67
C PRO A 198 -4.44 -12.50 -37.90
N THR A 199 -3.33 -12.96 -38.48
CA THR A 199 -3.35 -13.86 -39.65
C THR A 199 -3.76 -15.28 -39.30
N LYS A 200 -3.73 -15.64 -38.03
CA LYS A 200 -4.04 -16.98 -37.51
C LYS A 200 -5.47 -17.13 -36.96
N THR A 201 -6.33 -16.13 -37.15
CA THR A 201 -7.68 -16.10 -36.55
C THR A 201 -8.48 -17.38 -36.86
N SER A 202 -8.47 -17.91 -38.11
CA SER A 202 -9.15 -19.14 -38.45
C SER A 202 -8.52 -20.36 -37.72
N SER A 203 -7.19 -20.44 -37.69
CA SER A 203 -6.49 -21.53 -37.01
C SER A 203 -6.81 -21.55 -35.51
N VAL A 204 -6.85 -20.35 -34.84
CA VAL A 204 -7.23 -20.23 -33.43
C VAL A 204 -8.65 -20.78 -33.19
N GLU A 205 -9.61 -20.43 -34.05
CA GLU A 205 -10.97 -20.92 -33.93
C GLU A 205 -11.04 -22.46 -34.06
N ASP A 206 -10.34 -23.01 -35.06
CA ASP A 206 -10.33 -24.45 -35.34
C ASP A 206 -9.72 -25.23 -34.16
N GLU A 207 -8.62 -24.72 -33.59
CA GLU A 207 -7.97 -25.34 -32.43
C GLU A 207 -8.88 -25.30 -31.19
N LEU A 208 -9.53 -24.18 -30.89
CA LEU A 208 -10.47 -24.05 -29.75
C LEU A 208 -11.72 -24.97 -29.97
N LYS A 209 -12.24 -25.08 -31.18
CA LYS A 209 -13.34 -26.01 -31.48
C LYS A 209 -12.92 -27.47 -31.32
N LYS A 210 -11.69 -27.83 -31.72
CA LYS A 210 -11.15 -29.17 -31.51
C LYS A 210 -11.03 -29.47 -30.02
N SER A 211 -10.49 -28.53 -29.21
CA SER A 211 -10.43 -28.72 -27.77
C SER A 211 -11.80 -28.98 -27.15
N VAL A 212 -12.84 -28.20 -27.51
CA VAL A 212 -14.22 -28.42 -27.04
C VAL A 212 -14.78 -29.75 -27.51
N ALA A 213 -14.45 -30.22 -28.73
CA ALA A 213 -14.89 -31.52 -29.26
C ALA A 213 -14.21 -32.70 -28.54
N LEU A 214 -12.92 -32.57 -28.21
CA LEU A 214 -12.14 -33.58 -27.51
C LEU A 214 -12.51 -33.70 -26.02
N ASP A 215 -12.83 -32.57 -25.37
CA ASP A 215 -13.37 -32.55 -24.00
C ASP A 215 -14.67 -31.71 -23.89
N PRO A 216 -15.80 -32.31 -24.24
CA PRO A 216 -17.12 -31.67 -24.19
C PRO A 216 -17.57 -31.29 -22.76
N LYS A 217 -16.90 -31.83 -21.74
CA LYS A 217 -17.18 -31.48 -20.31
C LYS A 217 -16.32 -30.35 -19.77
N SER A 218 -15.33 -29.90 -20.53
CA SER A 218 -14.51 -28.78 -20.14
C SER A 218 -15.28 -27.44 -20.24
N VAL A 219 -15.56 -26.82 -19.10
CA VAL A 219 -16.08 -25.45 -19.06
C VAL A 219 -15.00 -24.48 -19.52
N ASN A 220 -13.73 -24.72 -19.17
CA ASN A 220 -12.60 -23.86 -19.55
C ASN A 220 -12.44 -23.75 -21.07
N ALA A 221 -12.45 -24.89 -21.79
CA ALA A 221 -12.37 -24.90 -23.25
C ALA A 221 -13.48 -24.04 -23.90
N LYS A 222 -14.70 -24.17 -23.38
CA LYS A 222 -15.84 -23.38 -23.87
C LYS A 222 -15.64 -21.89 -23.57
N LEU A 223 -15.15 -21.55 -22.40
CA LEU A 223 -14.90 -20.13 -22.02
C LEU A 223 -13.79 -19.49 -22.87
N LEU A 224 -12.74 -20.24 -23.23
CA LEU A 224 -11.73 -19.77 -24.18
C LEU A 224 -12.33 -19.50 -25.57
N LEU A 225 -13.22 -20.39 -26.04
CA LEU A 225 -13.92 -20.19 -27.31
C LEU A 225 -14.88 -18.99 -27.22
N VAL A 226 -15.56 -18.77 -26.11
CA VAL A 226 -16.39 -17.56 -25.88
C VAL A 226 -15.53 -16.31 -25.94
N ALA A 227 -14.40 -16.29 -25.25
CA ALA A 227 -13.48 -15.14 -25.27
C ALA A 227 -12.98 -14.83 -26.69
N PHE A 228 -12.69 -15.87 -27.49
CA PHE A 228 -12.34 -15.72 -28.90
C PHE A 228 -13.48 -15.07 -29.69
N TYR A 229 -14.73 -15.54 -29.53
CA TYR A 229 -15.89 -14.98 -30.22
C TYR A 229 -16.18 -13.55 -29.80
N ILE A 230 -16.06 -13.23 -28.50
CA ILE A 230 -16.18 -11.84 -27.98
C ILE A 230 -15.14 -10.94 -28.65
N LYS A 231 -13.87 -11.35 -28.67
CA LYS A 231 -12.77 -10.59 -29.30
C LYS A 231 -13.04 -10.27 -30.78
N ASN A 232 -13.69 -11.21 -31.48
CA ASN A 232 -14.02 -11.07 -32.90
C ASN A 232 -15.45 -10.56 -33.16
N SER A 233 -16.14 -10.02 -32.15
CA SER A 233 -17.50 -9.46 -32.22
C SER A 233 -18.56 -10.46 -32.75
N ARG A 234 -18.34 -11.74 -32.55
CA ARG A 234 -19.24 -12.82 -32.98
C ARG A 234 -20.19 -13.20 -31.84
N TRP A 235 -21.13 -12.34 -31.61
CA TRP A 235 -21.98 -12.35 -30.40
C TRP A 235 -22.90 -13.52 -30.29
N THR A 236 -23.47 -13.98 -31.43
CA THR A 236 -24.41 -15.13 -31.46
C THR A 236 -23.72 -16.44 -31.05
N GLU A 237 -22.53 -16.64 -31.58
CA GLU A 237 -21.75 -17.85 -31.27
C GLU A 237 -21.21 -17.75 -29.82
N ALA A 238 -20.79 -16.56 -29.37
CA ALA A 238 -20.39 -16.34 -27.99
C ALA A 238 -21.52 -16.68 -27.01
N GLU A 239 -22.75 -16.22 -27.29
CA GLU A 239 -23.92 -16.54 -26.47
C GLU A 239 -24.21 -18.04 -26.47
N GLN A 240 -24.22 -18.70 -27.64
CA GLN A 240 -24.47 -20.12 -27.77
C GLN A 240 -23.49 -20.96 -26.93
N VAL A 241 -22.19 -20.67 -27.05
CA VAL A 241 -21.16 -21.43 -26.33
C VAL A 241 -21.18 -21.10 -24.83
N SER A 242 -21.48 -19.85 -24.41
CA SER A 242 -21.68 -19.51 -23.00
C SER A 242 -22.83 -20.28 -22.37
N ARG A 243 -23.96 -20.40 -23.07
CA ARG A 243 -25.10 -21.22 -22.61
C ARG A 243 -24.76 -22.71 -22.53
N ALA A 244 -23.96 -23.21 -23.48
CA ALA A 244 -23.44 -24.60 -23.43
C ALA A 244 -22.46 -24.79 -22.23
N ALA A 245 -21.66 -23.81 -21.89
CA ALA A 245 -20.82 -23.86 -20.70
C ALA A 245 -21.66 -23.93 -19.42
N ILE A 246 -22.71 -23.09 -19.29
CA ILE A 246 -23.66 -23.13 -18.16
C ILE A 246 -24.39 -24.50 -18.10
N ALA A 247 -24.79 -25.07 -19.23
CA ALA A 247 -25.41 -26.37 -19.26
C ALA A 247 -24.45 -27.50 -18.84
N THR A 248 -23.15 -27.36 -19.12
CA THR A 248 -22.12 -28.31 -18.68
C THR A 248 -21.89 -28.27 -17.18
N ASP A 249 -21.79 -27.06 -16.59
CA ASP A 249 -21.72 -26.82 -15.14
C ASP A 249 -22.67 -25.70 -14.74
N PRO A 250 -23.89 -26.03 -14.30
CA PRO A 250 -24.85 -25.04 -13.81
C PRO A 250 -24.41 -24.24 -12.62
N LYS A 251 -23.36 -24.68 -11.89
CA LYS A 251 -22.79 -24.00 -10.75
C LYS A 251 -21.57 -23.12 -11.09
N SER A 252 -21.16 -23.10 -12.36
CA SER A 252 -20.05 -22.26 -12.79
C SER A 252 -20.40 -20.78 -12.75
N VAL A 253 -19.76 -20.05 -11.82
CA VAL A 253 -19.86 -18.58 -11.73
C VAL A 253 -19.26 -17.93 -12.99
N SER A 254 -18.12 -18.45 -13.47
CA SER A 254 -17.42 -17.92 -14.64
C SER A 254 -18.22 -18.06 -15.93
N ALA A 255 -18.95 -19.17 -16.11
CA ALA A 255 -19.81 -19.34 -17.28
C ALA A 255 -20.96 -18.34 -17.33
N ARG A 256 -21.55 -18.02 -16.18
CA ARG A 256 -22.62 -17.03 -16.08
C ARG A 256 -22.09 -15.60 -16.25
N ALA A 257 -20.92 -15.31 -15.67
CA ALA A 257 -20.23 -14.04 -15.88
C ALA A 257 -19.88 -13.82 -17.36
N SER A 258 -19.40 -14.87 -18.04
CA SER A 258 -19.09 -14.82 -19.47
C SER A 258 -20.31 -14.54 -20.34
N LEU A 259 -21.46 -15.14 -20.03
CA LEU A 259 -22.71 -14.84 -20.74
C LEU A 259 -23.15 -13.38 -20.52
N ALA A 260 -23.01 -12.86 -19.31
CA ALA A 260 -23.30 -11.46 -19.03
C ALA A 260 -22.35 -10.53 -19.80
N GLU A 261 -21.05 -10.87 -19.88
CA GLU A 261 -20.06 -10.13 -20.66
C GLU A 261 -20.43 -10.05 -22.13
N VAL A 262 -20.91 -11.13 -22.74
CA VAL A 262 -21.42 -11.12 -24.13
C VAL A 262 -22.49 -10.06 -24.30
N PHE A 263 -23.48 -9.99 -23.41
CA PHE A 263 -24.52 -8.99 -23.49
C PHE A 263 -24.01 -7.56 -23.26
N LEU A 264 -23.06 -7.37 -22.34
CA LEU A 264 -22.41 -6.06 -22.11
C LEU A 264 -21.68 -5.55 -23.36
N LYS A 265 -20.94 -6.45 -24.04
CA LYS A 265 -20.24 -6.11 -25.29
C LYS A 265 -21.18 -5.81 -26.46
N GLN A 266 -22.40 -6.39 -26.44
CA GLN A 266 -23.49 -6.01 -27.35
C GLN A 266 -24.18 -4.68 -27.00
N GLY A 267 -23.80 -4.03 -25.89
CA GLY A 267 -24.50 -2.85 -25.37
C GLY A 267 -25.83 -3.15 -24.68
N ASN A 268 -26.14 -4.42 -24.41
CA ASN A 268 -27.41 -4.85 -23.81
C ASN A 268 -27.24 -5.03 -22.29
N GLN A 269 -27.10 -3.93 -21.57
CA GLN A 269 -26.93 -3.92 -20.14
C GLN A 269 -28.10 -4.60 -19.39
N ALA A 270 -29.34 -4.43 -19.88
CA ALA A 270 -30.51 -4.99 -19.21
C ALA A 270 -30.49 -6.53 -19.18
N LYS A 271 -30.13 -7.18 -20.30
CA LYS A 271 -29.97 -8.64 -20.36
C LYS A 271 -28.78 -9.12 -19.51
N ALA A 272 -27.68 -8.37 -19.48
CA ALA A 272 -26.56 -8.70 -18.61
C ALA A 272 -26.95 -8.66 -17.14
N GLU A 273 -27.63 -7.63 -16.69
CA GLU A 273 -28.15 -7.51 -15.31
C GLU A 273 -29.16 -8.64 -14.97
N GLU A 274 -30.01 -9.02 -15.93
CA GLU A 274 -30.95 -10.15 -15.76
C GLU A 274 -30.20 -11.47 -15.55
N VAL A 275 -29.21 -11.78 -16.39
CA VAL A 275 -28.38 -12.99 -16.26
C VAL A 275 -27.64 -13.02 -14.93
N LEU A 276 -27.08 -11.89 -14.48
CA LEU A 276 -26.35 -11.80 -13.21
C LEU A 276 -27.30 -11.91 -12.01
N ARG A 277 -28.49 -11.35 -12.11
CA ARG A 277 -29.53 -11.48 -11.08
C ARG A 277 -29.98 -12.92 -10.91
N GLN A 278 -30.24 -13.61 -12.04
CA GLN A 278 -30.58 -15.03 -12.01
C GLN A 278 -29.44 -15.86 -11.45
N ALA A 279 -28.18 -15.54 -11.86
CA ALA A 279 -27.00 -16.19 -11.33
C ALA A 279 -26.83 -16.03 -9.82
N SER A 280 -27.08 -14.81 -9.27
CA SER A 280 -27.03 -14.55 -7.83
C SER A 280 -28.04 -15.40 -7.04
N GLN A 281 -29.21 -15.67 -7.63
CA GLN A 281 -30.24 -16.53 -7.02
C GLN A 281 -29.89 -18.02 -7.10
N ASP A 282 -29.50 -18.49 -8.28
CA ASP A 282 -29.19 -19.91 -8.54
C ASP A 282 -27.93 -20.38 -7.79
N LEU A 283 -27.01 -19.46 -7.55
CA LEU A 283 -25.71 -19.70 -6.90
C LEU A 283 -25.65 -19.14 -5.47
N ALA A 284 -26.79 -19.05 -4.79
CA ALA A 284 -26.87 -18.47 -3.43
C ALA A 284 -25.96 -19.20 -2.42
N ASP A 285 -25.67 -20.47 -2.63
CA ASP A 285 -24.75 -21.26 -1.79
C ASP A 285 -23.26 -20.99 -2.11
N SER A 286 -22.96 -20.40 -3.26
CA SER A 286 -21.61 -20.02 -3.66
C SER A 286 -21.23 -18.64 -3.08
N PRO A 287 -20.12 -18.50 -2.37
CA PRO A 287 -19.68 -17.20 -1.85
C PRO A 287 -19.46 -16.12 -2.92
N GLN A 288 -19.09 -16.54 -4.13
CA GLN A 288 -18.90 -15.65 -5.28
C GLN A 288 -20.19 -15.48 -6.08
N GLY A 289 -20.94 -16.57 -6.25
CA GLY A 289 -22.18 -16.59 -7.04
C GLY A 289 -23.24 -15.68 -6.46
N VAL A 290 -23.49 -15.72 -5.15
CA VAL A 290 -24.48 -14.88 -4.48
C VAL A 290 -24.21 -13.37 -4.62
N ARG A 291 -22.94 -12.97 -4.81
CA ARG A 291 -22.52 -11.59 -4.94
C ARG A 291 -22.35 -11.10 -6.38
N ILE A 292 -22.48 -11.98 -7.37
CA ILE A 292 -22.07 -11.71 -8.75
C ILE A 292 -22.68 -10.42 -9.32
N LEU A 293 -23.94 -10.11 -9.01
CA LEU A 293 -24.62 -8.88 -9.44
C LEU A 293 -24.08 -7.65 -8.72
N GLY A 294 -23.90 -7.75 -7.41
CA GLY A 294 -23.34 -6.67 -6.60
C GLY A 294 -21.90 -6.35 -6.98
N ASP A 295 -21.08 -7.39 -7.20
CA ASP A 295 -19.69 -7.25 -7.65
C ASP A 295 -19.61 -6.63 -9.07
N TYR A 296 -20.56 -6.96 -9.96
CA TYR A 296 -20.69 -6.32 -11.28
C TYR A 296 -20.99 -4.82 -11.17
N TYR A 297 -21.96 -4.44 -10.34
CA TYR A 297 -22.27 -3.01 -10.13
C TYR A 297 -21.08 -2.25 -9.54
N ALA A 298 -20.37 -2.85 -8.59
CA ALA A 298 -19.15 -2.26 -8.03
C ALA A 298 -18.06 -2.05 -9.09
N GLY A 299 -17.75 -3.11 -9.85
CA GLY A 299 -16.73 -3.07 -10.90
C GLY A 299 -17.06 -2.14 -12.08
N SER A 300 -18.34 -1.86 -12.32
CA SER A 300 -18.79 -0.90 -13.34
C SER A 300 -18.99 0.53 -12.83
N GLY A 301 -18.59 0.80 -11.56
CA GLY A 301 -18.70 2.13 -10.94
C GLY A 301 -20.13 2.55 -10.57
N GLN A 302 -21.11 1.65 -10.67
CA GLN A 302 -22.51 1.91 -10.29
C GLN A 302 -22.69 1.71 -8.78
N LEU A 303 -21.98 2.52 -7.98
CA LEU A 303 -21.82 2.32 -6.52
C LEU A 303 -23.15 2.37 -5.76
N ASP A 304 -24.12 3.19 -6.18
CA ASP A 304 -25.43 3.25 -5.55
C ASP A 304 -26.21 1.94 -5.74
N LYS A 305 -26.18 1.37 -6.95
CA LYS A 305 -26.78 0.05 -7.21
C LYS A 305 -26.04 -1.06 -6.46
N ALA A 306 -24.71 -1.00 -6.42
CA ALA A 306 -23.91 -1.95 -5.64
C ALA A 306 -24.28 -1.90 -4.15
N LYS A 307 -24.39 -0.70 -3.56
CA LYS A 307 -24.81 -0.51 -2.17
C LYS A 307 -26.21 -1.07 -1.91
N ALA A 308 -27.16 -0.79 -2.77
CA ALA A 308 -28.53 -1.29 -2.65
C ALA A 308 -28.58 -2.83 -2.72
N GLU A 309 -27.88 -3.43 -3.69
CA GLU A 309 -27.80 -4.89 -3.86
C GLU A 309 -27.13 -5.55 -2.66
N PHE A 310 -25.94 -5.09 -2.25
CA PHE A 310 -25.26 -5.64 -1.08
C PHE A 310 -26.02 -5.46 0.23
N SER A 311 -26.75 -4.36 0.39
CA SER A 311 -27.64 -4.13 1.54
C SER A 311 -28.75 -5.18 1.59
N SER A 312 -29.40 -5.43 0.44
CA SER A 312 -30.42 -6.47 0.29
C SER A 312 -29.88 -7.87 0.57
N LEU A 313 -28.71 -8.20 0.01
CA LEU A 313 -28.05 -9.48 0.24
C LEU A 313 -27.62 -9.66 1.70
N ALA A 314 -27.10 -8.61 2.34
CA ALA A 314 -26.70 -8.64 3.75
C ALA A 314 -27.89 -8.88 4.68
N ALA A 315 -29.05 -8.31 4.37
CA ALA A 315 -30.30 -8.56 5.10
C ALA A 315 -30.84 -9.98 4.87
N LYS A 316 -30.79 -10.48 3.62
CA LYS A 316 -31.27 -11.82 3.24
C LYS A 316 -30.34 -12.93 3.76
N TYR A 317 -29.03 -12.70 3.77
CA TYR A 317 -28.00 -13.67 4.16
C TYR A 317 -27.13 -13.15 5.32
N PRO A 318 -27.66 -12.87 6.51
CA PRO A 318 -26.94 -12.22 7.60
C PRO A 318 -25.78 -13.06 8.18
N LYS A 319 -25.77 -14.36 7.91
CA LYS A 319 -24.71 -15.29 8.33
C LYS A 319 -23.66 -15.54 7.24
N ASN A 320 -23.87 -15.06 6.04
CA ASN A 320 -22.93 -15.25 4.93
C ASN A 320 -21.79 -14.23 5.03
N VAL A 321 -20.64 -14.69 5.52
CA VAL A 321 -19.44 -13.86 5.75
C VAL A 321 -18.98 -13.16 4.46
N SER A 322 -19.04 -13.84 3.31
CA SER A 322 -18.62 -13.29 2.01
C SER A 322 -19.49 -12.10 1.59
N VAL A 323 -20.81 -12.19 1.80
CA VAL A 323 -21.75 -11.10 1.53
C VAL A 323 -21.48 -9.92 2.47
N GLN A 324 -21.30 -10.17 3.77
CA GLN A 324 -21.02 -9.11 4.75
C GLN A 324 -19.71 -8.38 4.44
N LYS A 325 -18.64 -9.13 4.08
CA LYS A 325 -17.35 -8.55 3.65
C LYS A 325 -17.52 -7.69 2.38
N GLY A 326 -18.29 -8.16 1.40
CA GLY A 326 -18.60 -7.39 0.18
C GLY A 326 -19.34 -6.10 0.52
N TYR A 327 -20.35 -6.17 1.39
CA TYR A 327 -21.10 -4.99 1.80
C TYR A 327 -20.23 -3.94 2.52
N ILE A 328 -19.34 -4.36 3.43
CA ILE A 328 -18.38 -3.47 4.09
C ILE A 328 -17.49 -2.76 3.07
N ARG A 329 -16.99 -3.48 2.06
CA ARG A 329 -16.15 -2.88 1.01
C ARG A 329 -16.90 -1.79 0.23
N ILE A 330 -18.14 -2.04 -0.16
CA ILE A 330 -18.96 -1.04 -0.86
C ILE A 330 -19.26 0.16 0.04
N LEU A 331 -19.55 -0.05 1.32
CA LEU A 331 -19.77 1.05 2.27
C LEU A 331 -18.52 1.93 2.42
N LEU A 332 -17.32 1.34 2.38
CA LEU A 332 -16.05 2.07 2.39
C LEU A 332 -15.88 2.91 1.11
N GLU A 333 -16.21 2.34 -0.07
CA GLU A 333 -16.15 3.03 -1.36
C GLU A 333 -17.10 4.26 -1.41
N VAL A 334 -18.33 4.09 -0.92
CA VAL A 334 -19.29 5.21 -0.88
C VAL A 334 -19.10 6.11 0.36
N LYS A 335 -18.06 5.89 1.15
CA LYS A 335 -17.71 6.65 2.36
C LYS A 335 -18.80 6.63 3.46
N ASP A 336 -19.64 5.59 3.49
CA ASP A 336 -20.62 5.37 4.56
C ASP A 336 -19.97 4.63 5.73
N TYR A 337 -19.08 5.34 6.42
CA TYR A 337 -18.26 4.76 7.50
C TYR A 337 -19.08 4.37 8.74
N GLY A 338 -20.20 5.06 8.99
CA GLY A 338 -21.10 4.75 10.11
C GLY A 338 -21.77 3.40 9.97
N THR A 339 -22.35 3.13 8.79
CA THR A 339 -22.93 1.82 8.48
C THR A 339 -21.84 0.73 8.42
N ALA A 340 -20.69 1.03 7.81
CA ALA A 340 -19.54 0.10 7.75
C ALA A 340 -19.09 -0.32 9.15
N GLN A 341 -18.99 0.63 10.10
CA GLN A 341 -18.62 0.36 11.49
C GLN A 341 -19.62 -0.59 12.17
N THR A 342 -20.92 -0.39 11.93
CA THR A 342 -21.97 -1.23 12.51
C THR A 342 -21.89 -2.67 11.96
N VAL A 343 -21.75 -2.80 10.65
CA VAL A 343 -21.69 -4.11 9.98
C VAL A 343 -20.43 -4.88 10.36
N VAL A 344 -19.25 -4.22 10.36
CA VAL A 344 -17.99 -4.88 10.71
C VAL A 344 -17.96 -5.27 12.18
N ALA A 345 -18.50 -4.46 13.09
CA ALA A 345 -18.57 -4.79 14.51
C ALA A 345 -19.45 -6.03 14.77
N ALA A 346 -20.57 -6.14 14.04
CA ALA A 346 -21.43 -7.33 14.12
C ALA A 346 -20.72 -8.58 13.56
N LEU A 347 -19.97 -8.43 12.47
CA LEU A 347 -19.22 -9.52 11.84
C LEU A 347 -18.05 -9.99 12.73
N MET A 348 -17.32 -9.06 13.37
CA MET A 348 -16.23 -9.34 14.29
C MET A 348 -16.64 -10.19 15.50
N LYS A 349 -17.85 -9.99 16.04
CA LYS A 349 -18.35 -10.78 17.19
C LYS A 349 -18.31 -12.29 16.95
N LYS A 350 -18.45 -12.72 15.70
CA LYS A 350 -18.52 -14.14 15.30
C LYS A 350 -17.27 -14.63 14.56
N ASN A 351 -16.50 -13.72 13.97
CA ASN A 351 -15.40 -14.01 13.07
C ASN A 351 -14.11 -13.27 13.49
N ALA A 352 -13.88 -13.08 14.79
CA ALA A 352 -12.72 -12.35 15.32
C ALA A 352 -11.35 -12.95 14.92
N LYS A 353 -11.32 -14.24 14.58
CA LYS A 353 -10.11 -14.95 14.14
C LYS A 353 -9.91 -14.95 12.62
N ASP A 354 -10.83 -14.37 11.86
CA ASP A 354 -10.67 -14.22 10.40
C ASP A 354 -9.82 -12.97 10.14
N PRO A 355 -8.57 -13.12 9.62
CA PRO A 355 -7.66 -11.99 9.43
C PRO A 355 -8.23 -10.92 8.48
N GLU A 356 -9.00 -11.33 7.48
CA GLU A 356 -9.62 -10.40 6.54
C GLU A 356 -10.71 -9.56 7.21
N VAL A 357 -11.52 -10.15 8.10
CA VAL A 357 -12.53 -9.42 8.88
C VAL A 357 -11.86 -8.44 9.84
N ALA A 358 -10.78 -8.87 10.51
CA ALA A 358 -9.98 -7.99 11.37
C ALA A 358 -9.33 -6.85 10.56
N GLY A 359 -8.84 -7.15 9.36
CA GLY A 359 -8.31 -6.16 8.41
C GLY A 359 -9.36 -5.13 8.00
N LEU A 360 -10.55 -5.58 7.59
CA LEU A 360 -11.67 -4.68 7.24
C LEU A 360 -12.06 -3.78 8.40
N ASN A 361 -12.06 -4.29 9.63
CA ASN A 361 -12.30 -3.48 10.81
C ASN A 361 -11.23 -2.38 10.99
N GLY A 362 -9.96 -2.71 10.81
CA GLY A 362 -8.87 -1.72 10.81
C GLY A 362 -9.03 -0.67 9.71
N ILE A 363 -9.45 -1.06 8.50
CA ILE A 363 -9.70 -0.14 7.39
C ILE A 363 -10.85 0.82 7.70
N VAL A 364 -11.94 0.30 8.29
CA VAL A 364 -13.07 1.14 8.73
C VAL A 364 -12.63 2.14 9.79
N MET A 365 -11.83 1.70 10.79
CA MET A 365 -11.26 2.59 11.81
C MET A 365 -10.39 3.69 11.20
N LEU A 366 -9.51 3.33 10.25
CA LEU A 366 -8.65 4.28 9.53
C LEU A 366 -9.48 5.36 8.84
N ASN A 367 -10.47 4.96 8.05
CA ASN A 367 -11.32 5.89 7.30
C ASN A 367 -12.29 6.68 8.21
N SER A 368 -12.45 6.27 9.46
CA SER A 368 -13.18 7.02 10.49
C SER A 368 -12.27 7.95 11.32
N GLY A 369 -11.02 8.18 10.89
CA GLY A 369 -10.07 9.06 11.58
C GLY A 369 -9.39 8.45 12.81
N LYS A 370 -9.57 7.15 13.09
CA LYS A 370 -9.02 6.45 14.26
C LYS A 370 -7.71 5.72 13.89
N ALA A 371 -6.70 6.48 13.48
CA ALA A 371 -5.44 5.92 12.94
C ALA A 371 -4.72 4.99 13.92
N SER A 372 -4.64 5.34 15.21
CA SER A 372 -3.98 4.51 16.22
C SER A 372 -4.69 3.16 16.44
N ASP A 373 -6.03 3.17 16.51
CA ASP A 373 -6.82 1.95 16.65
C ASP A 373 -6.71 1.07 15.39
N ALA A 374 -6.68 1.71 14.21
CA ALA A 374 -6.49 1.05 12.93
C ALA A 374 -5.14 0.31 12.87
N VAL A 375 -4.04 0.97 13.29
CA VAL A 375 -2.71 0.33 13.37
C VAL A 375 -2.76 -0.91 14.25
N ASN A 376 -3.33 -0.81 15.47
CA ASN A 376 -3.41 -1.94 16.39
C ASN A 376 -4.23 -3.11 15.80
N ALA A 377 -5.37 -2.83 15.20
CA ALA A 377 -6.24 -3.84 14.58
C ALA A 377 -5.54 -4.52 13.40
N LEU A 378 -4.87 -3.75 12.52
CA LEU A 378 -4.17 -4.26 11.34
C LEU A 378 -2.89 -5.01 11.71
N GLN A 379 -2.14 -4.59 12.75
CA GLN A 379 -1.00 -5.35 13.26
C GLN A 379 -1.42 -6.75 13.76
N ASN A 380 -2.55 -6.85 14.45
CA ASN A 380 -3.08 -8.15 14.89
C ASN A 380 -3.50 -9.01 13.68
N ALA A 381 -4.18 -8.43 12.68
CA ALA A 381 -4.54 -9.14 11.46
C ALA A 381 -3.30 -9.64 10.68
N VAL A 382 -2.27 -8.81 10.55
CA VAL A 382 -0.99 -9.17 9.92
C VAL A 382 -0.26 -10.26 10.70
N LYS A 383 -0.32 -10.27 12.04
CA LYS A 383 0.28 -11.33 12.87
C LYS A 383 -0.33 -12.70 12.55
N ASP A 384 -1.65 -12.75 12.31
CA ASP A 384 -2.36 -13.99 11.98
C ASP A 384 -2.18 -14.37 10.49
N ALA A 385 -1.97 -13.40 9.60
CA ALA A 385 -1.74 -13.60 8.17
C ALA A 385 -0.54 -12.77 7.64
N PRO A 386 0.71 -13.11 8.02
CA PRO A 386 1.89 -12.26 7.72
C PRO A 386 2.27 -12.17 6.24
N LYS A 387 1.78 -13.09 5.41
CA LYS A 387 2.00 -13.13 3.96
C LYS A 387 0.84 -12.54 3.16
N ASP A 388 -0.09 -11.87 3.79
CA ASP A 388 -1.19 -11.19 3.09
C ASP A 388 -0.76 -9.77 2.68
N ALA A 389 -0.53 -9.56 1.38
CA ALA A 389 -0.11 -8.28 0.82
C ALA A 389 -1.15 -7.17 1.05
N PHE A 390 -2.45 -7.50 1.07
CA PHE A 390 -3.52 -6.54 1.31
C PHE A 390 -3.46 -6.00 2.74
N LEU A 391 -3.31 -6.87 3.73
CA LEU A 391 -3.21 -6.47 5.14
C LEU A 391 -1.94 -5.65 5.41
N GLN A 392 -0.81 -6.05 4.82
CA GLN A 392 0.45 -5.30 4.92
C GLN A 392 0.32 -3.89 4.33
N TYR A 393 -0.30 -3.75 3.17
CA TYR A 393 -0.56 -2.44 2.55
C TYR A 393 -1.40 -1.54 3.46
N TRP A 394 -2.53 -2.05 3.97
CA TRP A 394 -3.39 -1.25 4.83
C TRP A 394 -2.77 -0.91 6.18
N LEU A 395 -1.92 -1.80 6.72
CA LEU A 395 -1.11 -1.48 7.90
C LEU A 395 -0.16 -0.31 7.59
N GLY A 396 0.50 -0.31 6.43
CA GLY A 396 1.33 0.79 5.98
C GLY A 396 0.56 2.10 5.88
N ARG A 397 -0.65 2.07 5.27
CA ARG A 397 -1.54 3.23 5.17
C ARG A 397 -2.00 3.76 6.53
N ALA A 398 -2.33 2.87 7.46
CA ALA A 398 -2.72 3.24 8.83
C ALA A 398 -1.56 3.86 9.61
N ALA A 399 -0.35 3.31 9.43
CA ALA A 399 0.86 3.83 10.04
C ALA A 399 1.21 5.23 9.50
N LEU A 400 1.05 5.48 8.19
CA LEU A 400 1.19 6.82 7.59
C LEU A 400 0.22 7.82 8.21
N ALA A 401 -1.06 7.44 8.34
CA ALA A 401 -2.08 8.29 8.94
C ALA A 401 -1.81 8.57 10.44
N LYS A 402 -1.13 7.67 11.13
CA LYS A 402 -0.68 7.84 12.51
C LYS A 402 0.59 8.68 12.63
N GLY A 403 1.35 8.87 11.54
CA GLY A 403 2.67 9.51 11.53
C GLY A 403 3.83 8.56 11.85
N ASP A 404 3.60 7.26 11.92
CA ASP A 404 4.63 6.23 12.15
C ASP A 404 5.23 5.79 10.81
N ILE A 405 6.15 6.63 10.31
CA ILE A 405 6.69 6.45 8.95
C ILE A 405 7.57 5.18 8.85
N ASP A 406 8.25 4.77 9.92
CA ASP A 406 9.11 3.58 9.88
C ASP A 406 8.28 2.30 9.78
N LEU A 407 7.19 2.20 10.54
CA LEU A 407 6.25 1.10 10.41
C LEU A 407 5.57 1.10 9.04
N ALA A 408 5.23 2.28 8.52
CA ALA A 408 4.64 2.42 7.20
C ALA A 408 5.55 1.89 6.11
N GLU A 409 6.80 2.35 6.07
CA GLU A 409 7.80 1.89 5.09
C GLU A 409 8.01 0.38 5.16
N LYS A 410 8.19 -0.17 6.37
CA LYS A 410 8.37 -1.61 6.58
C LYS A 410 7.19 -2.41 6.01
N SER A 411 5.97 -2.00 6.32
CA SER A 411 4.76 -2.73 5.91
C SER A 411 4.50 -2.62 4.40
N LEU A 412 4.73 -1.44 3.81
CA LEU A 412 4.59 -1.22 2.37
C LEU A 412 5.64 -2.00 1.56
N ARG A 413 6.89 -2.05 2.00
CA ARG A 413 7.93 -2.89 1.39
C ARG A 413 7.54 -4.38 1.43
N GLN A 414 6.96 -4.83 2.53
CA GLN A 414 6.46 -6.21 2.63
C GLN A 414 5.28 -6.44 1.69
N ALA A 415 4.35 -5.49 1.58
CA ALA A 415 3.21 -5.57 0.66
C ALA A 415 3.68 -5.69 -0.80
N ALA A 416 4.60 -4.82 -1.23
CA ALA A 416 5.17 -4.82 -2.56
C ALA A 416 5.96 -6.11 -2.87
N SER A 417 6.73 -6.61 -1.90
CA SER A 417 7.46 -7.89 -2.03
C SER A 417 6.53 -9.09 -2.17
N LEU A 418 5.41 -9.11 -1.44
CA LEU A 418 4.43 -10.19 -1.50
C LEU A 418 3.58 -10.16 -2.78
N ASN A 419 3.35 -8.98 -3.31
CA ASN A 419 2.63 -8.78 -4.58
C ASN A 419 3.28 -7.65 -5.39
N PRO A 420 4.27 -7.95 -6.24
CA PRO A 420 4.95 -6.94 -7.07
C PRO A 420 4.05 -6.21 -8.07
N SER A 421 2.87 -6.76 -8.37
CA SER A 421 1.87 -6.08 -9.22
C SER A 421 1.06 -5.02 -8.44
N ARG A 422 1.29 -4.89 -7.15
CA ARG A 422 0.60 -3.94 -6.28
C ARG A 422 1.31 -2.59 -6.30
N LEU A 423 1.13 -1.87 -7.39
CA LEU A 423 1.80 -0.58 -7.65
C LEU A 423 1.43 0.52 -6.64
N ASP A 424 0.25 0.43 -6.01
CA ASP A 424 -0.16 1.35 -4.94
C ASP A 424 0.76 1.32 -3.70
N ALA A 425 1.37 0.18 -3.39
CA ALA A 425 2.37 0.09 -2.33
C ALA A 425 3.68 0.79 -2.73
N GLU A 426 4.11 0.63 -3.99
CA GLU A 426 5.29 1.30 -4.52
C GLU A 426 5.08 2.82 -4.63
N GLU A 427 3.88 3.28 -5.00
CA GLU A 427 3.53 4.71 -5.01
C GLU A 427 3.64 5.35 -3.62
N GLU A 428 3.15 4.66 -2.58
CA GLU A 428 3.26 5.14 -1.21
C GLU A 428 4.72 5.15 -0.73
N LEU A 429 5.52 4.15 -1.10
CA LEU A 429 6.96 4.12 -0.81
C LEU A 429 7.72 5.25 -1.51
N ALA A 430 7.42 5.51 -2.76
CA ALA A 430 8.00 6.63 -3.50
C ALA A 430 7.66 7.98 -2.84
N ARG A 431 6.40 8.14 -2.36
CA ARG A 431 5.97 9.33 -1.63
C ARG A 431 6.74 9.51 -0.31
N ILE A 432 6.95 8.43 0.45
CA ILE A 432 7.78 8.45 1.67
C ILE A 432 9.21 8.85 1.32
N ALA A 433 9.79 8.27 0.27
CA ALA A 433 11.14 8.56 -0.15
C ALA A 433 11.33 10.03 -0.52
N VAL A 434 10.40 10.59 -1.29
CA VAL A 434 10.41 12.02 -1.67
C VAL A 434 10.26 12.91 -0.43
N GLN A 435 9.35 12.59 0.48
CA GLN A 435 9.12 13.35 1.70
C GLN A 435 10.36 13.38 2.63
N ARG A 436 11.10 12.27 2.69
CA ARG A 436 12.34 12.15 3.48
C ARG A 436 13.59 12.65 2.75
N GLY A 437 13.50 12.93 1.46
CA GLY A 437 14.67 13.19 0.62
C GLY A 437 15.57 11.96 0.46
N ASP A 438 15.01 10.75 0.66
CA ASP A 438 15.75 9.48 0.56
C ASP A 438 15.87 9.03 -0.90
N THR A 439 16.92 9.52 -1.55
CA THR A 439 17.21 9.19 -2.96
C THR A 439 17.49 7.70 -3.16
N ASN A 440 18.03 6.99 -2.16
CA ASN A 440 18.33 5.56 -2.28
C ASN A 440 17.05 4.72 -2.25
N LEU A 441 16.13 5.04 -1.32
CA LEU A 441 14.81 4.41 -1.29
C LEU A 441 14.06 4.66 -2.60
N LEU A 442 14.06 5.90 -3.11
CA LEU A 442 13.38 6.25 -4.35
C LEU A 442 13.95 5.48 -5.55
N ALA A 443 15.27 5.29 -5.60
CA ALA A 443 15.93 4.51 -6.65
C ALA A 443 15.51 3.03 -6.61
N ASP A 444 15.53 2.41 -5.42
CA ASP A 444 15.12 1.00 -5.24
C ASP A 444 13.66 0.77 -5.66
N VAL A 445 12.77 1.68 -5.25
CA VAL A 445 11.35 1.64 -5.63
C VAL A 445 11.18 1.80 -7.14
N ALA A 446 11.87 2.76 -7.75
CA ALA A 446 11.77 3.02 -9.19
C ALA A 446 12.21 1.80 -10.02
N ASP A 447 13.38 1.22 -9.71
CA ASP A 447 13.92 0.09 -10.45
C ASP A 447 13.04 -1.16 -10.31
N LYS A 448 12.53 -1.46 -9.10
CA LYS A 448 11.60 -2.56 -8.88
C LYS A 448 10.28 -2.37 -9.63
N THR A 449 9.76 -1.15 -9.62
CA THR A 449 8.52 -0.82 -10.34
C THR A 449 8.69 -0.97 -11.85
N ILE A 450 9.80 -0.49 -12.43
CA ILE A 450 10.09 -0.66 -13.85
C ILE A 450 10.22 -2.14 -14.22
N ALA A 451 10.88 -2.93 -13.37
CA ALA A 451 11.03 -4.37 -13.61
C ALA A 451 9.69 -5.12 -13.55
N ALA A 452 8.83 -4.78 -12.57
CA ALA A 452 7.54 -5.44 -12.39
C ALA A 452 6.46 -4.95 -13.39
N ALA A 453 6.50 -3.68 -13.76
CA ALA A 453 5.48 -3.03 -14.59
C ALA A 453 6.13 -2.03 -15.58
N PRO A 454 6.80 -2.50 -16.65
CA PRO A 454 7.54 -1.63 -17.58
C PRO A 454 6.66 -0.66 -18.40
N ARG A 455 5.34 -0.81 -18.35
CA ARG A 455 4.37 0.12 -18.96
C ARG A 455 3.80 1.13 -17.97
N PHE A 456 4.18 1.07 -16.71
CA PHE A 456 3.75 2.04 -15.70
C PHE A 456 4.69 3.24 -15.69
N PRO A 457 4.22 4.46 -16.00
CA PRO A 457 5.09 5.63 -16.17
C PRO A 457 5.75 6.09 -14.85
N GLY A 458 5.13 5.80 -13.69
CA GLY A 458 5.58 6.23 -12.38
C GLY A 458 7.03 5.82 -12.08
N GLY A 459 7.41 4.57 -12.37
CA GLY A 459 8.77 4.09 -12.15
C GLY A 459 9.84 4.93 -12.87
N TYR A 460 9.60 5.30 -14.13
CA TYR A 460 10.50 6.15 -14.90
C TYR A 460 10.54 7.59 -14.37
N VAL A 461 9.38 8.14 -13.96
CA VAL A 461 9.30 9.48 -13.35
C VAL A 461 10.08 9.53 -12.05
N TRP A 462 9.99 8.51 -11.20
CA TRP A 462 10.74 8.43 -9.95
C TRP A 462 12.24 8.26 -10.20
N ARG A 463 12.64 7.44 -11.18
CA ARG A 463 14.06 7.30 -11.55
C ARG A 463 14.62 8.60 -12.13
N ALA A 464 13.85 9.30 -12.93
CA ALA A 464 14.23 10.63 -13.40
C ALA A 464 14.48 11.61 -12.23
N ALA A 465 13.65 11.59 -11.20
CA ALA A 465 13.87 12.41 -10.00
C ALA A 465 15.17 12.01 -9.26
N VAL A 466 15.49 10.72 -9.19
CA VAL A 466 16.77 10.22 -8.67
C VAL A 466 17.95 10.74 -9.49
N GLU A 467 17.86 10.66 -10.82
CA GLU A 467 18.94 11.12 -11.71
C GLU A 467 19.12 12.64 -11.66
N MET A 468 18.03 13.40 -11.47
CA MET A 468 18.13 14.86 -11.21
C MET A 468 18.89 15.17 -9.93
N ASN A 469 18.62 14.44 -8.84
CA ASN A 469 19.36 14.60 -7.58
C ASN A 469 20.85 14.22 -7.72
N ARG A 470 21.20 13.38 -8.72
CA ARG A 470 22.57 13.00 -9.06
C ARG A 470 23.22 13.91 -10.09
N ASN A 471 22.56 15.01 -10.49
CA ASN A 471 22.97 15.91 -11.55
C ASN A 471 23.16 15.23 -12.93
N SER A 472 22.40 14.18 -13.22
CA SER A 472 22.41 13.40 -14.45
C SER A 472 21.20 13.76 -15.32
N GLU A 473 21.11 15.01 -15.76
CA GLU A 473 19.94 15.54 -16.50
C GLU A 473 19.61 14.75 -17.77
N ASP A 474 20.61 14.30 -18.54
CA ASP A 474 20.40 13.53 -19.77
C ASP A 474 19.69 12.19 -19.52
N LYS A 475 20.03 11.50 -18.41
CA LYS A 475 19.37 10.26 -18.03
C LYS A 475 17.94 10.52 -17.55
N ALA A 476 17.77 11.56 -16.75
CA ALA A 476 16.43 11.96 -16.31
C ALA A 476 15.52 12.28 -17.51
N GLU A 477 16.01 13.01 -18.50
CA GLU A 477 15.28 13.30 -19.72
C GLU A 477 14.93 12.04 -20.52
N ALA A 478 15.86 11.08 -20.64
CA ALA A 478 15.62 9.80 -21.32
C ALA A 478 14.52 8.99 -20.63
N ASP A 479 14.54 8.93 -19.30
CA ASP A 479 13.49 8.26 -18.52
C ASP A 479 12.13 8.94 -18.68
N LEU A 480 12.06 10.28 -18.63
CA LEU A 480 10.80 11.01 -18.83
C LEU A 480 10.24 10.84 -20.24
N LYS A 481 11.09 10.79 -21.27
CA LYS A 481 10.67 10.45 -22.64
C LYS A 481 10.13 9.03 -22.72
N THR A 482 10.74 8.09 -22.00
CA THR A 482 10.23 6.71 -21.90
C THR A 482 8.87 6.70 -21.21
N ALA A 483 8.70 7.43 -20.10
CA ALA A 483 7.43 7.57 -19.40
C ALA A 483 6.32 8.13 -20.33
N MET A 484 6.64 9.13 -21.13
CA MET A 484 5.73 9.71 -22.14
C MET A 484 5.42 8.73 -23.29
N SER A 485 6.36 7.88 -23.68
CA SER A 485 6.14 6.87 -24.71
C SER A 485 5.21 5.75 -24.25
N VAL A 486 5.39 5.25 -23.01
CA VAL A 486 4.54 4.17 -22.46
C VAL A 486 3.18 4.67 -22.01
N ALA A 487 3.07 5.95 -21.63
CA ALA A 487 1.83 6.61 -21.22
C ALA A 487 1.79 8.06 -21.76
N PRO A 488 1.35 8.27 -23.01
CA PRO A 488 1.36 9.58 -23.67
C PRO A 488 0.52 10.67 -22.99
N GLN A 489 -0.35 10.29 -22.05
CA GLN A 489 -1.19 11.21 -21.28
C GLN A 489 -0.76 11.30 -19.80
N SER A 490 0.46 10.89 -19.45
CA SER A 490 0.98 10.97 -18.09
C SER A 490 1.35 12.41 -17.73
N PRO A 491 0.55 13.15 -16.94
CA PRO A 491 0.81 14.56 -16.66
C PRO A 491 2.12 14.78 -15.91
N GLN A 492 2.51 13.81 -15.06
CA GLN A 492 3.71 13.90 -14.25
C GLN A 492 4.98 13.90 -15.08
N ALA A 493 5.04 13.12 -16.18
CA ALA A 493 6.20 13.10 -17.05
C ALA A 493 6.39 14.46 -17.76
N TYR A 494 5.30 15.07 -18.22
CA TYR A 494 5.34 16.42 -18.83
C TYR A 494 5.72 17.50 -17.82
N LEU A 495 5.18 17.43 -16.60
CA LEU A 495 5.51 18.36 -15.51
C LEU A 495 7.00 18.32 -15.21
N GLN A 496 7.56 17.13 -14.97
CA GLN A 496 8.97 16.99 -14.59
C GLN A 496 9.89 17.39 -15.75
N LEU A 497 9.58 17.03 -17.00
CA LEU A 497 10.38 17.46 -18.14
C LEU A 497 10.28 18.99 -18.36
N GLY A 498 9.11 19.58 -18.12
CA GLY A 498 8.92 21.03 -18.10
C GLY A 498 9.82 21.73 -17.08
N LYS A 499 9.91 21.19 -15.87
CA LYS A 499 10.84 21.68 -14.82
C LYS A 499 12.30 21.63 -15.27
N ILE A 500 12.73 20.54 -15.90
CA ILE A 500 14.09 20.42 -16.47
C ILE A 500 14.31 21.50 -17.54
N ARG A 501 13.35 21.75 -18.43
CA ARG A 501 13.48 22.81 -19.43
C ARG A 501 13.59 24.20 -18.81
N PHE A 502 12.87 24.44 -17.69
CA PHE A 502 12.98 25.70 -16.95
C PHE A 502 14.36 25.86 -16.31
N SER A 503 14.93 24.82 -15.70
CA SER A 503 16.30 24.83 -15.14
C SER A 503 17.35 25.13 -16.21
N GLN A 504 17.17 24.60 -17.43
CA GLN A 504 18.01 24.83 -18.59
C GLN A 504 17.78 26.20 -19.25
N LYS A 505 16.86 27.02 -18.75
CA LYS A 505 16.41 28.31 -19.34
C LYS A 505 15.78 28.17 -20.74
N ARG A 506 15.32 26.96 -21.09
CA ARG A 506 14.59 26.65 -22.34
C ARG A 506 13.10 26.92 -22.14
N PHE A 507 12.78 28.16 -21.78
CA PHE A 507 11.44 28.53 -21.33
C PHE A 507 10.31 28.23 -22.30
N PRO A 508 10.41 28.49 -23.65
CA PRO A 508 9.32 28.17 -24.57
C PRO A 508 8.93 26.69 -24.57
N GLU A 509 9.92 25.80 -24.52
CA GLU A 509 9.69 24.35 -24.47
C GLU A 509 9.10 23.94 -23.11
N GLY A 510 9.63 24.52 -22.02
CA GLY A 510 9.11 24.28 -20.68
C GLY A 510 7.64 24.69 -20.55
N VAL A 511 7.27 25.86 -21.06
CA VAL A 511 5.88 26.34 -21.08
C VAL A 511 4.98 25.37 -21.84
N ALA A 512 5.37 24.92 -23.06
CA ALA A 512 4.60 23.99 -23.85
C ALA A 512 4.36 22.64 -23.09
N LEU A 513 5.39 22.13 -22.42
CA LEU A 513 5.28 20.90 -21.63
C LEU A 513 4.36 21.07 -20.40
N LEU A 514 4.46 22.19 -19.68
CA LEU A 514 3.59 22.47 -18.54
C LEU A 514 2.13 22.69 -18.97
N GLU A 515 1.89 23.27 -20.15
CA GLU A 515 0.54 23.37 -20.71
C GLU A 515 -0.04 22.00 -21.06
N GLN A 516 0.77 21.08 -21.60
CA GLN A 516 0.36 19.68 -21.80
C GLN A 516 0.08 18.98 -20.47
N ALA A 517 0.91 19.20 -19.44
CA ALA A 517 0.65 18.67 -18.11
C ALA A 517 -0.71 19.12 -17.57
N LEU A 518 -1.07 20.41 -17.71
CA LEU A 518 -2.38 20.95 -17.33
C LEU A 518 -3.53 20.48 -18.23
N GLN A 519 -3.26 20.14 -19.48
CA GLN A 519 -4.26 19.55 -20.37
C GLN A 519 -4.65 18.14 -19.89
N PHE A 520 -3.67 17.33 -19.48
CA PHE A 520 -3.89 15.96 -18.98
C PHE A 520 -4.34 15.91 -17.52
N ASP A 521 -3.86 16.83 -16.70
CA ASP A 521 -4.33 17.03 -15.32
C ASP A 521 -4.71 18.50 -15.08
N PRO A 522 -5.96 18.88 -15.32
CA PRO A 522 -6.44 20.25 -15.10
C PRO A 522 -6.34 20.73 -13.64
N ASN A 523 -6.07 19.82 -12.69
CA ASN A 523 -5.94 20.13 -11.27
C ASN A 523 -4.49 20.30 -10.79
N SER A 524 -3.50 20.23 -11.66
CA SER A 524 -2.10 20.34 -11.31
C SER A 524 -1.73 21.75 -10.81
N VAL A 525 -1.73 21.94 -9.50
CA VAL A 525 -1.33 23.21 -8.85
C VAL A 525 0.12 23.56 -9.17
N GLU A 526 1.00 22.55 -9.19
CA GLU A 526 2.43 22.75 -9.44
C GLU A 526 2.72 23.26 -10.85
N ALA A 527 2.08 22.66 -11.87
CA ALA A 527 2.23 23.11 -13.25
C ALA A 527 1.73 24.56 -13.42
N LEU A 528 0.57 24.88 -12.84
CA LEU A 528 0.02 26.23 -12.89
C LEU A 528 0.91 27.23 -12.16
N ARG A 529 1.43 26.88 -10.99
CA ARG A 529 2.35 27.72 -10.18
C ARG A 529 3.59 28.08 -10.99
N LEU A 530 4.19 27.12 -11.70
CA LEU A 530 5.37 27.37 -12.53
C LEU A 530 5.07 28.31 -13.70
N LEU A 531 3.92 28.11 -14.37
CA LEU A 531 3.49 28.99 -15.47
C LEU A 531 3.19 30.42 -14.98
N VAL A 532 2.48 30.56 -13.87
CA VAL A 532 2.20 31.87 -13.23
C VAL A 532 3.50 32.56 -12.82
N SER A 533 4.41 31.82 -12.16
CA SER A 533 5.72 32.37 -11.77
C SER A 533 6.55 32.80 -12.97
N TYR A 534 6.49 32.06 -14.06
CA TYR A 534 7.16 32.45 -15.32
C TYR A 534 6.63 33.77 -15.84
N GLU A 535 5.30 33.96 -15.92
CA GLU A 535 4.70 35.23 -16.41
C GLU A 535 5.09 36.41 -15.50
N LEU A 536 5.11 36.21 -14.19
CA LEU A 536 5.53 37.22 -13.21
C LEU A 536 7.00 37.62 -13.41
N ASN A 537 7.88 36.63 -13.62
CA ASN A 537 9.31 36.88 -13.85
C ASN A 537 9.54 37.62 -15.19
N GLN A 538 8.66 37.44 -16.17
CA GLN A 538 8.65 38.20 -17.42
C GLN A 538 8.01 39.61 -17.28
N LYS A 539 7.61 39.97 -16.04
CA LYS A 539 6.90 41.21 -15.73
C LYS A 539 5.54 41.37 -16.44
N HIS A 540 4.84 40.23 -16.60
CA HIS A 540 3.50 40.16 -17.19
C HIS A 540 2.43 39.76 -16.14
N PRO A 541 2.15 40.57 -15.09
CA PRO A 541 1.21 40.22 -14.03
C PRO A 541 -0.21 40.00 -14.57
N ASP A 542 -0.63 40.76 -15.60
CA ASP A 542 -1.96 40.60 -16.19
C ASP A 542 -2.13 39.24 -16.88
N LYS A 543 -1.08 38.70 -17.52
CA LYS A 543 -1.10 37.38 -18.13
C LYS A 543 -1.11 36.29 -17.05
N ALA A 544 -0.34 36.46 -15.97
CA ALA A 544 -0.35 35.57 -14.83
C ALA A 544 -1.76 35.45 -14.23
N LEU A 545 -2.43 36.57 -13.98
CA LEU A 545 -3.79 36.61 -13.46
C LEU A 545 -4.81 36.00 -14.44
N ALA A 546 -4.73 36.32 -15.75
CA ALA A 546 -5.60 35.77 -16.76
C ALA A 546 -5.47 34.23 -16.84
N ARG A 547 -4.25 33.70 -16.83
CA ARG A 547 -3.96 32.25 -16.83
C ARG A 547 -4.55 31.56 -15.60
N LEU A 548 -4.36 32.15 -14.43
CA LEU A 548 -4.85 31.60 -13.17
C LEU A 548 -6.39 31.58 -13.12
N ASN A 549 -7.06 32.66 -13.53
CA ASN A 549 -8.51 32.73 -13.61
C ASN A 549 -9.07 31.72 -14.63
N ALA A 550 -8.46 31.60 -15.80
CA ALA A 550 -8.88 30.62 -16.80
C ALA A 550 -8.75 29.17 -16.30
N GLN A 551 -7.79 28.88 -15.40
CA GLN A 551 -7.66 27.55 -14.81
C GLN A 551 -8.64 27.34 -13.65
N ILE A 552 -8.93 28.37 -12.87
CA ILE A 552 -9.99 28.35 -11.85
C ILE A 552 -11.35 28.06 -12.50
N ASP A 553 -11.65 28.67 -13.64
CA ASP A 553 -12.90 28.41 -14.38
C ASP A 553 -13.03 26.94 -14.81
N LYS A 554 -11.93 26.29 -15.19
CA LYS A 554 -11.90 24.87 -15.54
C LYS A 554 -12.03 23.94 -14.31
N SER A 555 -11.48 24.36 -13.17
CA SER A 555 -11.42 23.56 -11.94
C SER A 555 -11.81 24.40 -10.71
N PRO A 556 -13.06 24.85 -10.59
CA PRO A 556 -13.50 25.85 -9.59
C PRO A 556 -13.54 25.30 -8.14
N LYS A 557 -13.30 24.01 -7.96
CA LYS A 557 -13.25 23.37 -6.63
C LYS A 557 -11.84 23.09 -6.13
N ASN A 558 -10.80 23.46 -6.88
CA ASN A 558 -9.40 23.24 -6.48
C ASN A 558 -8.95 24.38 -5.55
N SER A 559 -8.83 24.12 -4.24
CA SER A 559 -8.40 25.11 -3.24
C SER A 559 -7.03 25.72 -3.53
N GLY A 560 -6.06 24.91 -4.00
CA GLY A 560 -4.70 25.36 -4.30
C GLY A 560 -4.62 26.42 -5.40
N PHE A 561 -5.61 26.53 -6.28
CA PHE A 561 -5.66 27.62 -7.26
C PHE A 561 -6.07 28.94 -6.61
N TYR A 562 -6.94 28.89 -5.62
CA TYR A 562 -7.31 30.08 -4.83
C TYR A 562 -6.15 30.51 -3.93
N ASP A 563 -5.30 29.58 -3.43
CA ASP A 563 -4.10 29.95 -2.71
C ASP A 563 -3.11 30.72 -3.59
N LEU A 564 -2.88 30.24 -4.84
CA LEU A 564 -2.06 30.96 -5.82
C LEU A 564 -2.64 32.35 -6.13
N LEU A 565 -3.98 32.46 -6.25
CA LEU A 565 -4.64 33.73 -6.50
C LEU A 565 -4.48 34.70 -5.32
N ALA A 566 -4.66 34.18 -4.10
CA ALA A 566 -4.48 35.00 -2.88
C ALA A 566 -3.03 35.47 -2.75
N GLN A 567 -2.04 34.63 -3.01
CA GLN A 567 -0.62 35.00 -3.05
C GLN A 567 -0.35 36.11 -4.07
N LEU A 568 -0.90 36.03 -5.28
CA LEU A 568 -0.76 37.05 -6.29
C LEU A 568 -1.42 38.38 -5.86
N GLN A 569 -2.59 38.33 -5.21
CA GLN A 569 -3.30 39.48 -4.70
C GLN A 569 -2.52 40.18 -3.54
N ILE A 570 -1.82 39.40 -2.69
CA ILE A 570 -0.91 39.97 -1.66
C ILE A 570 0.24 40.74 -2.32
N GLN A 571 0.88 40.18 -3.35
CA GLN A 571 1.96 40.85 -4.07
C GLN A 571 1.50 42.17 -4.70
N ASN A 572 0.25 42.22 -5.15
CA ASN A 572 -0.39 43.41 -5.67
C ASN A 572 -0.96 44.34 -4.59
N LYS A 573 -0.70 44.05 -3.28
CA LYS A 573 -1.20 44.80 -2.11
C LYS A 573 -2.72 44.86 -1.97
N ASN A 574 -3.45 43.95 -2.64
CA ASN A 574 -4.91 43.85 -2.57
C ASN A 574 -5.35 42.92 -1.42
N LEU A 575 -5.03 43.31 -0.17
CA LEU A 575 -5.21 42.46 1.01
C LEU A 575 -6.67 42.06 1.29
N ASP A 576 -7.64 42.91 0.93
CA ASP A 576 -9.06 42.59 1.12
C ASP A 576 -9.53 41.45 0.19
N GLN A 577 -9.14 41.54 -1.08
CA GLN A 577 -9.42 40.48 -2.04
C GLN A 577 -8.68 39.20 -1.70
N ALA A 578 -7.41 39.31 -1.32
CA ALA A 578 -6.60 38.16 -0.89
C ALA A 578 -7.25 37.42 0.29
N ALA A 579 -7.77 38.14 1.29
CA ALA A 579 -8.46 37.55 2.43
C ALA A 579 -9.73 36.80 2.02
N ALA A 580 -10.55 37.38 1.15
CA ALA A 580 -11.76 36.73 0.62
C ALA A 580 -11.41 35.47 -0.20
N THR A 581 -10.35 35.54 -1.00
CA THR A 581 -9.86 34.42 -1.82
C THR A 581 -9.31 33.27 -0.96
N ALA A 582 -8.47 33.56 0.04
CA ALA A 582 -7.97 32.55 0.98
C ALA A 582 -9.09 31.92 1.82
N GLN A 583 -10.09 32.73 2.23
CA GLN A 583 -11.30 32.19 2.88
C GLN A 583 -12.07 31.22 1.98
N LYS A 584 -12.11 31.49 0.67
CA LYS A 584 -12.73 30.57 -0.31
C LYS A 584 -11.94 29.26 -0.43
N ALA A 585 -10.61 29.30 -0.41
CA ALA A 585 -9.77 28.11 -0.38
C ALA A 585 -10.09 27.22 0.83
N ILE A 586 -10.16 27.83 2.04
CA ILE A 586 -10.54 27.12 3.29
C ILE A 586 -11.95 26.48 3.17
N GLN A 587 -12.91 27.19 2.59
CA GLN A 587 -14.27 26.64 2.39
C GLN A 587 -14.30 25.46 1.43
N LEU A 588 -13.44 25.45 0.41
CA LEU A 588 -13.33 24.35 -0.56
C LEU A 588 -12.63 23.14 0.04
N ASN A 589 -11.63 23.37 0.87
CA ASN A 589 -10.87 22.34 1.55
C ASN A 589 -10.49 22.78 2.98
N SER A 590 -11.31 22.40 3.95
CA SER A 590 -11.05 22.73 5.37
C SER A 590 -9.84 22.02 5.97
N ALA A 591 -9.27 21.04 5.28
CA ALA A 591 -8.03 20.34 5.64
C ALA A 591 -6.78 20.95 4.96
N ASP A 592 -6.90 22.10 4.33
CA ASP A 592 -5.81 22.84 3.69
C ASP A 592 -5.12 23.78 4.68
N GLY A 593 -4.09 23.28 5.34
CA GLY A 593 -3.31 24.08 6.31
C GLY A 593 -2.56 25.24 5.66
N GLU A 594 -2.20 25.14 4.36
CA GLU A 594 -1.57 26.26 3.62
C GLU A 594 -2.55 27.41 3.44
N ALA A 595 -3.81 27.12 3.11
CA ALA A 595 -4.89 28.12 3.02
C ALA A 595 -5.13 28.83 4.36
N VAL A 596 -5.16 28.08 5.47
CA VAL A 596 -5.34 28.65 6.83
C VAL A 596 -4.17 29.54 7.20
N MET A 597 -2.94 29.09 6.93
CA MET A 597 -1.72 29.89 7.18
C MET A 597 -1.72 31.18 6.36
N LEU A 598 -2.05 31.10 5.08
CA LEU A 598 -2.11 32.24 4.17
C LEU A 598 -3.17 33.25 4.62
N PHE A 599 -4.38 32.77 4.96
CA PHE A 599 -5.44 33.61 5.51
C PHE A 599 -5.00 34.32 6.78
N ALA A 600 -4.42 33.60 7.73
CA ALA A 600 -3.93 34.15 8.97
C ALA A 600 -2.85 35.23 8.75
N GLN A 601 -1.90 34.98 7.85
CA GLN A 601 -0.89 35.94 7.46
C GLN A 601 -1.50 37.23 6.89
N ILE A 602 -2.49 37.11 6.00
CA ILE A 602 -3.19 38.27 5.44
C ILE A 602 -3.92 39.03 6.55
N GLN A 603 -4.60 38.36 7.47
CA GLN A 603 -5.32 38.98 8.56
C GLN A 603 -4.37 39.77 9.53
N VAL A 604 -3.19 39.22 9.81
CA VAL A 604 -2.16 39.92 10.57
C VAL A 604 -1.69 41.16 9.84
N GLN A 605 -1.42 41.11 8.53
CA GLN A 605 -1.03 42.27 7.71
C GLN A 605 -2.09 43.38 7.67
N ARG A 606 -3.38 42.98 7.78
CA ARG A 606 -4.53 43.91 7.88
C ARG A 606 -4.75 44.48 9.30
N GLY A 607 -3.92 44.06 10.28
CA GLY A 607 -4.11 44.40 11.69
C GLY A 607 -5.28 43.66 12.36
N GLN A 608 -5.80 42.62 11.73
CA GLN A 608 -6.96 41.86 12.22
C GLN A 608 -6.52 40.53 12.85
N THR A 609 -5.56 40.58 13.77
CA THR A 609 -4.96 39.40 14.42
C THR A 609 -6.01 38.47 15.08
N ALA A 610 -7.13 39.04 15.57
CA ALA A 610 -8.21 38.21 16.12
C ALA A 610 -8.81 37.20 15.09
N ASN A 611 -8.91 37.63 13.83
CA ASN A 611 -9.41 36.72 12.77
C ASN A 611 -8.40 35.62 12.44
N ALA A 612 -7.10 35.96 12.51
CA ALA A 612 -6.04 34.95 12.34
C ALA A 612 -6.08 33.89 13.44
N ILE A 613 -6.28 34.31 14.68
CA ILE A 613 -6.43 33.40 15.83
C ILE A 613 -7.67 32.52 15.62
N GLY A 614 -8.84 33.10 15.31
CA GLY A 614 -10.05 32.32 15.08
C GLY A 614 -9.92 31.26 13.99
N ALA A 615 -9.19 31.54 12.93
CA ALA A 615 -8.92 30.57 11.86
C ALA A 615 -8.08 29.37 12.36
N TRP A 616 -7.03 29.61 13.13
CA TRP A 616 -6.22 28.56 13.71
C TRP A 616 -6.90 27.79 14.84
N GLU A 617 -7.76 28.43 15.64
CA GLU A 617 -8.61 27.74 16.61
C GLU A 617 -9.61 26.82 15.93
N GLN A 618 -10.21 27.25 14.82
CA GLN A 618 -11.06 26.41 14.01
C GLN A 618 -10.32 25.21 13.40
N TRP A 619 -9.07 25.41 12.96
CA TRP A 619 -8.19 24.34 12.50
C TRP A 619 -7.94 23.31 13.60
N LEU A 620 -7.64 23.74 14.82
CA LEU A 620 -7.36 22.84 15.96
C LEU A 620 -8.60 22.04 16.40
N ASN A 621 -9.84 22.50 16.14
CA ASN A 621 -11.03 21.70 16.40
C ASN A 621 -11.02 20.41 15.55
N ALA A 622 -10.49 20.47 14.32
CA ALA A 622 -10.36 19.31 13.43
C ALA A 622 -9.03 18.56 13.64
N HIS A 623 -7.99 19.26 14.11
CA HIS A 623 -6.61 18.76 14.25
C HIS A 623 -6.07 19.01 15.68
N PRO A 624 -6.67 18.43 16.74
CA PRO A 624 -6.39 18.78 18.14
C PRO A 624 -4.98 18.46 18.63
N ASN A 625 -4.20 17.71 17.85
CA ASN A 625 -2.81 17.33 18.15
C ASN A 625 -1.80 18.00 17.20
N ASP A 626 -2.15 19.12 16.58
CA ASP A 626 -1.22 19.89 15.75
C ASP A 626 -0.37 20.83 16.62
N ALA A 627 0.84 20.38 16.96
CA ALA A 627 1.80 21.15 17.75
C ALA A 627 2.25 22.44 17.04
N GLY A 628 2.30 22.45 15.71
CA GLY A 628 2.62 23.64 14.91
C GLY A 628 1.57 24.73 15.03
N ALA A 629 0.29 24.34 14.88
CA ALA A 629 -0.84 25.26 15.03
C ALA A 629 -0.91 25.85 16.45
N GLU A 630 -0.68 25.04 17.50
CA GLU A 630 -0.58 25.51 18.87
C GLU A 630 0.56 26.55 19.04
N ALA A 631 1.74 26.29 18.45
CA ALA A 631 2.87 27.25 18.53
C ALA A 631 2.56 28.55 17.79
N ILE A 632 1.88 28.52 16.66
CA ILE A 632 1.45 29.70 15.88
C ILE A 632 0.44 30.52 16.70
N LEU A 633 -0.55 29.88 17.32
CA LEU A 633 -1.51 30.55 18.20
C LEU A 633 -0.79 31.25 19.37
N GLY A 634 0.18 30.56 19.98
CA GLY A 634 1.00 31.18 21.00
C GLY A 634 1.68 32.46 20.51
N THR A 635 2.27 32.45 19.32
CA THR A 635 2.92 33.61 18.71
C THR A 635 1.92 34.75 18.42
N LEU A 636 0.72 34.43 17.94
CA LEU A 636 -0.33 35.38 17.64
C LEU A 636 -0.88 36.04 18.92
N GLU A 637 -1.12 35.26 19.97
CA GLU A 637 -1.56 35.81 21.27
C GLU A 637 -0.48 36.66 21.94
N GLU A 638 0.79 36.26 21.83
CA GLU A 638 1.92 37.10 22.30
C GLU A 638 1.97 38.44 21.57
N SER A 639 1.76 38.46 20.26
CA SER A 639 1.69 39.69 19.46
C SER A 639 0.54 40.62 19.86
N ARG A 640 -0.54 40.08 20.44
CA ARG A 640 -1.66 40.85 21.01
C ARG A 640 -1.40 41.29 22.43
N GLY A 641 -0.33 40.84 23.07
CA GLY A 641 -0.01 41.11 24.46
C GLY A 641 -0.68 40.16 25.48
N ASP A 642 -1.40 39.13 25.05
CA ASP A 642 -1.96 38.10 25.94
C ASP A 642 -0.92 37.02 26.25
N ILE A 643 0.03 37.39 27.12
CA ILE A 643 1.18 36.54 27.45
C ILE A 643 0.75 35.23 28.12
N GLY A 644 -0.31 35.28 28.96
CA GLY A 644 -0.79 34.06 29.65
C GLY A 644 -1.31 33.00 28.71
N LYS A 645 -2.10 33.42 27.70
CA LYS A 645 -2.54 32.50 26.66
C LYS A 645 -1.38 32.04 25.77
N ALA A 646 -0.47 32.93 25.42
CA ALA A 646 0.70 32.56 24.61
C ALA A 646 1.50 31.43 25.28
N GLU A 647 1.82 31.55 26.56
CA GLU A 647 2.51 30.50 27.30
C GLU A 647 1.71 29.21 27.42
N ALA A 648 0.39 29.29 27.59
CA ALA A 648 -0.47 28.10 27.61
C ALA A 648 -0.42 27.32 26.27
N TYR A 649 -0.49 28.04 25.15
CA TYR A 649 -0.36 27.46 23.82
C TYR A 649 1.02 26.85 23.57
N TYR A 650 2.10 27.53 23.95
CA TYR A 650 3.47 26.99 23.83
C TYR A 650 3.65 25.73 24.68
N LYS A 651 3.15 25.69 25.91
CA LYS A 651 3.21 24.53 26.80
C LYS A 651 2.43 23.36 26.20
N LYS A 652 1.25 23.62 25.64
CA LYS A 652 0.44 22.58 24.98
C LYS A 652 1.12 22.04 23.71
N SER A 653 1.70 22.91 22.90
CA SER A 653 2.51 22.53 21.75
C SER A 653 3.65 21.57 22.14
N LEU A 654 4.39 21.87 23.20
CA LEU A 654 5.48 21.03 23.70
C LEU A 654 5.01 19.74 24.38
N GLN A 655 3.79 19.69 24.91
CA GLN A 655 3.19 18.44 25.39
C GLN A 655 2.88 17.48 24.23
N ILE A 656 2.43 18.03 23.08
CA ILE A 656 2.17 17.24 21.86
C ILE A 656 3.48 16.82 21.21
N GLN A 657 4.39 17.78 21.01
CA GLN A 657 5.69 17.58 20.39
C GLN A 657 6.81 18.25 21.18
N PRO A 658 7.52 17.51 22.03
CA PRO A 658 8.56 18.08 22.91
C PRO A 658 9.71 18.81 22.20
N GLN A 659 9.88 18.59 20.91
CA GLN A 659 10.93 19.21 20.10
C GLN A 659 10.38 20.29 19.14
N GLN A 660 9.15 20.77 19.35
CA GLN A 660 8.58 21.81 18.49
C GLN A 660 9.37 23.11 18.65
N PRO A 661 10.07 23.58 17.60
CA PRO A 661 11.13 24.59 17.77
C PRO A 661 10.60 25.98 18.11
N ILE A 662 9.47 26.39 17.52
CA ILE A 662 8.92 27.75 17.78
C ILE A 662 8.45 27.85 19.21
N ALA A 663 7.70 26.87 19.70
CA ALA A 663 7.20 26.86 21.06
C ALA A 663 8.35 26.76 22.06
N ALA A 664 9.38 25.93 21.79
CA ALA A 664 10.55 25.80 22.64
C ALA A 664 11.34 27.14 22.74
N ASN A 665 11.55 27.79 21.59
CA ASN A 665 12.25 29.10 21.56
C ASN A 665 11.49 30.16 22.34
N ASN A 666 10.20 30.33 22.04
CA ASN A 666 9.42 31.43 22.58
C ASN A 666 9.14 31.23 24.08
N LEU A 667 8.83 30.00 24.50
CA LEU A 667 8.67 29.71 25.93
C LEU A 667 9.98 29.89 26.70
N ALA A 668 11.13 29.44 26.14
CA ALA A 668 12.44 29.69 26.76
C ALA A 668 12.69 31.18 26.97
N TYR A 669 12.45 32.00 25.94
CA TYR A 669 12.61 33.45 26.02
C TYR A 669 11.69 34.10 27.09
N ARG A 670 10.42 33.66 27.13
CA ARG A 670 9.47 34.14 28.17
C ARG A 670 9.91 33.78 29.58
N MET A 671 10.36 32.52 29.79
CA MET A 671 10.88 32.08 31.09
C MET A 671 12.08 32.93 31.57
N LEU A 672 12.99 33.28 30.65
CA LEU A 672 14.13 34.14 30.98
C LEU A 672 13.70 35.55 31.36
N LEU A 673 12.73 36.13 30.65
CA LEU A 673 12.18 37.44 30.97
C LEU A 673 11.44 37.48 32.32
N ASN A 674 10.74 36.37 32.65
CA ASN A 674 10.01 36.26 33.93
C ASN A 674 10.90 35.88 35.10
N GLY A 675 12.22 35.63 34.90
CA GLY A 675 13.14 35.17 35.94
C GLY A 675 12.84 33.75 36.45
N GLU A 676 12.23 32.90 35.61
CA GLU A 676 11.91 31.50 35.91
C GLU A 676 13.17 30.61 35.85
N ASN A 677 12.96 29.27 35.94
CA ASN A 677 14.05 28.30 35.96
C ASN A 677 14.94 28.38 34.71
N VAL A 678 16.11 28.96 34.83
CA VAL A 678 17.09 29.21 33.78
C VAL A 678 17.59 27.89 33.16
N ASP A 679 17.64 26.79 33.91
CA ASP A 679 18.09 25.47 33.37
C ASP A 679 17.06 24.90 32.43
N VAL A 680 15.79 25.02 32.73
CA VAL A 680 14.69 24.61 31.82
C VAL A 680 14.68 25.48 30.56
N ALA A 681 14.80 26.81 30.74
CA ALA A 681 14.87 27.75 29.62
C ALA A 681 16.07 27.44 28.69
N LEU A 682 17.25 27.15 29.25
CA LEU A 682 18.44 26.76 28.51
C LEU A 682 18.20 25.46 27.71
N SER A 683 17.59 24.44 28.33
CA SER A 683 17.27 23.18 27.65
C SER A 683 16.31 23.36 26.46
N LEU A 684 15.28 24.20 26.65
CA LEU A 684 14.34 24.54 25.57
C LEU A 684 15.03 25.34 24.46
N ALA A 685 15.84 26.33 24.77
CA ALA A 685 16.60 27.11 23.80
C ALA A 685 17.57 26.22 22.99
N GLN A 686 18.26 25.28 23.66
CA GLN A 686 19.11 24.31 22.99
C GLN A 686 18.30 23.38 22.05
N THR A 687 17.09 22.99 22.45
CA THR A 687 16.19 22.20 21.62
C THR A 687 15.78 22.97 20.37
N ALA A 688 15.38 24.24 20.53
CA ALA A 688 15.04 25.11 19.41
C ALA A 688 16.23 25.32 18.46
N ARG A 689 17.43 25.57 18.98
CA ARG A 689 18.66 25.80 18.19
C ARG A 689 19.06 24.56 17.40
N ARG A 690 18.95 23.37 17.98
CA ARG A 690 19.21 22.11 17.26
C ARG A 690 18.25 21.90 16.09
N ALA A 691 16.98 22.23 16.27
CA ALA A 691 15.97 22.08 15.23
C ALA A 691 16.06 23.18 14.15
N MET A 692 16.48 24.39 14.53
CA MET A 692 16.63 25.52 13.61
C MET A 692 18.05 26.14 13.73
N PRO A 693 19.10 25.47 13.27
CA PRO A 693 20.49 25.86 13.48
C PRO A 693 20.88 27.17 12.80
N ASN A 694 20.18 27.57 11.76
CA ASN A 694 20.48 28.80 10.99
C ASN A 694 19.59 29.97 11.39
N SER A 695 18.73 29.86 12.41
CA SER A 695 17.84 30.92 12.85
C SER A 695 18.56 31.86 13.82
N SER A 696 18.63 33.14 13.50
CA SER A 696 19.18 34.17 14.36
C SER A 696 18.39 34.29 15.68
N ASN A 697 17.07 34.11 15.63
CA ASN A 697 16.21 34.15 16.81
C ASN A 697 16.53 33.04 17.81
N THR A 698 16.80 31.81 17.32
CA THR A 698 17.18 30.72 18.23
C THR A 698 18.60 30.89 18.78
N ALA A 699 19.49 31.51 18.03
CA ALA A 699 20.82 31.88 18.51
C ALA A 699 20.73 32.95 19.63
N ASP A 700 19.91 33.98 19.43
CA ASP A 700 19.67 35.06 20.40
C ASP A 700 19.06 34.50 21.70
N THR A 701 18.01 33.71 21.63
CA THR A 701 17.36 33.09 22.80
C THR A 701 18.34 32.18 23.57
N LEU A 702 19.14 31.39 22.86
CA LEU A 702 20.14 30.52 23.48
C LEU A 702 21.27 31.37 24.13
N ALA A 703 21.73 32.41 23.46
CA ALA A 703 22.71 33.33 24.00
C ALA A 703 22.19 34.03 25.25
N TRP A 704 20.91 34.44 25.24
CA TRP A 704 20.30 35.08 26.41
C TRP A 704 20.17 34.10 27.58
N ALA A 705 19.89 32.82 27.33
CA ALA A 705 19.93 31.77 28.35
C ALA A 705 21.35 31.59 28.94
N TYR A 706 22.38 31.58 28.09
CA TYR A 706 23.78 31.55 28.58
C TYR A 706 24.17 32.82 29.36
N TYR A 707 23.63 33.98 29.00
CA TYR A 707 23.83 35.19 29.78
C TYR A 707 23.30 35.03 31.21
N TYR A 708 22.08 34.52 31.40
CA TYR A 708 21.52 34.28 32.73
C TYR A 708 22.25 33.15 33.50
N LYS A 709 22.86 32.20 32.80
CA LYS A 709 23.74 31.17 33.40
C LYS A 709 25.13 31.72 33.77
N GLY A 710 25.48 32.94 33.40
CA GLY A 710 26.79 33.53 33.65
C GLY A 710 27.91 33.07 32.71
N THR A 711 27.57 32.33 31.64
CA THR A 711 28.54 31.85 30.65
C THR A 711 28.64 32.81 29.47
N TYR A 712 29.15 34.00 29.75
CA TYR A 712 29.11 35.14 28.83
C TYR A 712 29.92 34.95 27.54
N GLY A 713 30.97 34.12 27.54
CA GLY A 713 31.72 33.80 26.32
C GLY A 713 30.88 33.11 25.26
N PHE A 714 30.13 32.08 25.63
CA PHE A 714 29.21 31.40 24.70
C PHE A 714 28.07 32.31 24.23
N ALA A 715 27.57 33.17 25.12
CA ALA A 715 26.54 34.14 24.76
C ALA A 715 27.05 35.15 23.71
N ARG A 716 28.28 35.66 23.89
CA ARG A 716 28.92 36.55 22.91
C ARG A 716 29.03 35.93 21.55
N ASP A 717 29.62 34.72 21.46
CA ASP A 717 29.93 34.05 20.20
C ASP A 717 28.65 33.80 19.37
N LEU A 718 27.57 33.39 20.03
CA LEU A 718 26.26 33.18 19.41
C LEU A 718 25.62 34.48 18.91
N LEU A 719 25.70 35.58 19.69
CA LEU A 719 25.14 36.88 19.30
C LEU A 719 25.94 37.52 18.16
N GLU A 720 27.26 37.41 18.19
CA GLU A 720 28.10 37.84 17.07
C GLU A 720 27.78 37.09 15.78
N GLU A 721 27.54 35.77 15.85
CA GLU A 721 27.10 34.96 14.73
C GLU A 721 25.73 35.44 14.21
N ALA A 722 24.74 35.59 15.11
CA ALA A 722 23.39 36.03 14.75
C ALA A 722 23.38 37.41 14.11
N LEU A 723 24.17 38.35 14.62
CA LEU A 723 24.29 39.71 14.10
C LEU A 723 25.03 39.82 12.76
N LYS A 724 25.76 38.76 12.30
CA LYS A 724 26.25 38.71 10.91
C LYS A 724 25.09 38.60 9.93
N ALA A 725 24.08 37.83 10.27
CA ALA A 725 22.88 37.67 9.45
C ALA A 725 21.90 38.84 9.61
N GLU A 726 21.73 39.34 10.84
CA GLU A 726 20.78 40.42 11.19
C GLU A 726 21.46 41.61 11.88
N PRO A 727 22.31 42.36 11.20
CA PRO A 727 23.15 43.43 11.85
C PRO A 727 22.35 44.58 12.44
N ASN A 728 21.10 44.73 12.03
CA ASN A 728 20.21 45.84 12.47
C ASN A 728 19.08 45.34 13.39
N ASN A 729 19.23 44.20 14.06
CA ASN A 729 18.27 43.73 15.06
C ASN A 729 18.56 44.42 16.43
N ALA A 730 17.65 45.29 16.85
CA ALA A 730 17.82 46.09 18.06
C ALA A 730 17.91 45.25 19.34
N SER A 731 17.13 44.17 19.44
CA SER A 731 17.14 43.27 20.59
C SER A 731 18.46 42.51 20.71
N MET A 732 18.96 41.96 19.60
CA MET A 732 20.27 41.26 19.60
C MET A 732 21.42 42.18 19.88
N GLN A 733 21.36 43.44 19.39
CA GLN A 733 22.36 44.48 19.72
C GLN A 733 22.34 44.81 21.24
N TYR A 734 21.14 44.89 21.82
CA TYR A 734 20.99 45.09 23.26
C TYR A 734 21.57 43.91 24.05
N HIS A 735 21.18 42.67 23.68
CA HIS A 735 21.67 41.47 24.37
C HIS A 735 23.19 41.37 24.30
N LEU A 736 23.80 41.63 23.13
CA LEU A 736 25.26 41.61 22.98
C LEU A 736 25.93 42.73 23.83
N GLY A 737 25.35 43.92 23.87
CA GLY A 737 25.83 45.02 24.73
C GLY A 737 25.80 44.63 26.20
N MET A 738 24.75 43.94 26.64
CA MET A 738 24.64 43.42 28.02
C MET A 738 25.69 42.34 28.32
N VAL A 739 25.95 41.45 27.34
CA VAL A 739 27.01 40.43 27.45
C VAL A 739 28.38 41.07 27.58
N TYR A 740 28.74 42.07 26.75
CA TYR A 740 30.02 42.78 26.84
C TYR A 740 30.16 43.57 28.16
N SER A 741 29.07 44.11 28.66
CA SER A 741 29.07 44.75 29.99
C SER A 741 29.49 43.76 31.09
N LYS A 742 28.96 42.52 31.06
CA LYS A 742 29.35 41.45 32.00
C LYS A 742 30.78 40.94 31.79
N LEU A 743 31.28 40.97 30.56
CA LEU A 743 32.67 40.67 30.22
C LEU A 743 33.63 41.79 30.57
N LYS A 744 33.14 42.94 31.08
CA LYS A 744 33.91 44.14 31.42
C LYS A 744 34.55 44.85 30.21
N ASP A 745 34.08 44.57 29.00
CA ASP A 745 34.45 45.30 27.79
C ASP A 745 33.49 46.49 27.61
N LYS A 746 33.83 47.60 28.26
CA LYS A 746 33.01 48.80 28.26
C LYS A 746 32.86 49.42 26.87
N SER A 747 33.90 49.40 26.05
CA SER A 747 33.90 50.00 24.71
C SER A 747 32.90 49.28 23.77
N SER A 748 32.97 47.93 23.73
CA SER A 748 32.03 47.10 22.93
C SER A 748 30.62 47.20 23.48
N ALA A 749 30.45 47.17 24.82
CA ALA A 749 29.13 47.33 25.46
C ALA A 749 28.45 48.64 25.02
N GLU A 750 29.16 49.77 25.14
CA GLU A 750 28.62 51.06 24.71
C GLU A 750 28.25 51.11 23.24
N THR A 751 29.08 50.52 22.37
CA THR A 751 28.85 50.49 20.93
C THR A 751 27.55 49.81 20.61
N HIS A 752 27.35 48.58 21.13
CA HIS A 752 26.16 47.79 20.86
C HIS A 752 24.89 48.36 21.52
N LEU A 753 24.97 48.86 22.75
CA LEU A 753 23.84 49.51 23.43
C LEU A 753 23.39 50.78 22.71
N LYS A 754 24.34 51.65 22.28
CA LYS A 754 24.02 52.83 21.47
C LYS A 754 23.38 52.46 20.14
N LYS A 755 23.86 51.40 19.51
CA LYS A 755 23.26 50.90 18.28
C LYS A 755 21.83 50.38 18.51
N ALA A 756 21.57 49.64 19.59
CA ALA A 756 20.22 49.19 19.95
C ALA A 756 19.26 50.39 20.12
N VAL A 757 19.67 51.43 20.80
CA VAL A 757 18.89 52.68 20.95
C VAL A 757 18.62 53.36 19.62
N SER A 758 19.62 53.42 18.71
CA SER A 758 19.45 54.09 17.43
C SER A 758 18.51 53.33 16.46
N LEU A 759 18.51 52.01 16.54
CA LEU A 759 17.67 51.13 15.67
C LEU A 759 16.19 51.19 16.04
N ALA A 760 15.84 51.31 17.30
CA ALA A 760 14.46 51.29 17.75
C ALA A 760 14.24 52.26 18.94
N PRO A 761 14.34 53.60 18.76
CA PRO A 761 14.47 54.59 19.83
C PRO A 761 13.31 54.64 20.82
N ASP A 762 12.10 54.26 20.38
CA ASP A 762 10.88 54.29 21.19
C ASP A 762 10.49 52.91 21.75
N SER A 763 11.32 51.89 21.54
CA SER A 763 11.04 50.52 22.00
C SER A 763 11.37 50.32 23.49
N PRO A 764 10.77 49.34 24.15
CA PRO A 764 11.19 48.88 25.47
C PRO A 764 12.70 48.54 25.52
N THR A 765 13.21 47.86 24.48
CA THR A 765 14.64 47.52 24.34
C THR A 765 15.55 48.76 24.39
N ALA A 766 15.13 49.86 23.74
CA ALA A 766 15.91 51.11 23.80
C ALA A 766 15.90 51.76 25.19
N LYS A 767 14.80 51.64 25.94
CA LYS A 767 14.72 52.12 27.33
C LYS A 767 15.69 51.32 28.21
N ASP A 768 15.69 49.99 28.08
CA ASP A 768 16.59 49.12 28.84
C ASP A 768 18.06 49.34 28.44
N ALA A 769 18.34 49.56 27.16
CA ALA A 769 19.68 49.90 26.68
C ALA A 769 20.17 51.25 27.21
N LYS A 770 19.30 52.27 27.29
CA LYS A 770 19.64 53.58 27.91
C LYS A 770 19.96 53.41 29.38
N THR A 771 19.18 52.62 30.13
CA THR A 771 19.46 52.32 31.56
C THR A 771 20.79 51.58 31.71
N ALA A 772 21.06 50.58 30.85
CA ALA A 772 22.33 49.86 30.87
C ALA A 772 23.54 50.79 30.58
N LEU A 773 23.40 51.69 29.60
CA LEU A 773 24.46 52.74 29.34
C LEU A 773 24.73 53.61 30.51
N GLN A 774 23.73 54.05 31.28
CA GLN A 774 23.91 54.82 32.51
C GLN A 774 24.69 54.04 33.58
N GLY A 775 24.47 52.72 33.65
CA GLY A 775 25.18 51.83 34.56
C GLY A 775 26.64 51.49 34.17
N LEU A 776 27.09 51.85 32.97
CA LEU A 776 28.47 51.67 32.50
C LEU A 776 29.38 52.86 32.86
N GLY A 777 28.77 53.99 33.17
CA GLY A 777 29.50 55.20 33.64
C GLY A 777 30.07 55.04 35.01
#